data_1486912b82ed7ac221eb86f2aa8a37a5
#
_entry.id   1486912b82ed7ac221eb86f2aa8a37a5
#
_cell.length_a   1.000
_cell.length_b   1.000
_cell.length_c   1.000
_cell.angle_alpha   90.00
_cell.angle_beta   90.00
_cell.angle_gamma   90.00
#
_symmetry.space_group_name_H-M   'P 1'
#
loop_
_entity.id
_entity.type
_entity.pdbx_description
1 polymer ?
#
loop_
_entity_poly.entity_id
_entity_poly.type
_entity_poly.pdbx_seq_one_letter_code
_entity_poly.pdbx_strand_id
1 'polypeptide(L)'
;MIKSVCGYCGVGCGLEFEENKLIGDVVYPTNEGKLCSKGISELISIQTPTRLLRPHIREDINTEYKVTSWEDAISTIANKIKKTSKEKIGFYLSGQLLTEDYYIANKLGKGFIGTNNVDTNSRTCMSSAVSAHKKAFGIDYVPVRMEDVHIADLLILAGANTAEAHVVFHNRIKKAKKAGLKIIVIDPRFTDTAKIADLHLPLKPNSDIDFFNLVSKRIIDEGLVDEEFIKTHVNNYELLKNKFKRIPVTKMLKRTGLTKEQFEEFWLLYKSSENIISAWTMGLNQSSQGVDKNLALINTHLLSGKIFKAGNGPFSLTGQPNAMGGREVGGLSTMLAVHLGFDSESIKKVSQFWNTKKIDKNVGLTATQMLDANLDVLIICHTDPVYHLPNRNKVEELIKKIPMVVEMNAYENSETSDFAHIKLPAAPWGEKEGTQTNLDRTVTKQEKLTRSSIDCKADWEIFQLLAQELGFKNEFNYSSSQEIFEEFQEMTKLNPHLNMSETSYSKLKEEPFIWGEKIRKNKEFFTENKKANLHFVQNKLLSEKANLIYPLILLTGRTRDQWHSGTKTNLPRTLLKFKDLNFCEIHPKNAKAFDIKDGDFIKISSRRGEIESKALITDSIREDTIFIPVSHREINYLTNDLLDKESLQPDYNHSAVKIEKLS
;
A
#
# COMPACT_ATOMS: atom_id res chain seq x y z
N MET A 1 17.97 19.23 -19.40
CA MET A 1 17.37 17.94 -19.04
C MET A 1 17.47 17.75 -17.52
N ILE A 2 16.35 17.51 -16.83
CA ILE A 2 16.31 17.24 -15.37
C ILE A 2 15.88 15.78 -15.21
N LYS A 3 16.67 14.98 -14.47
CA LYS A 3 16.31 13.60 -14.11
C LYS A 3 15.53 13.60 -12.81
N SER A 4 14.50 12.77 -12.73
CA SER A 4 13.64 12.64 -11.55
C SER A 4 12.98 11.26 -11.50
N VAL A 5 12.05 11.05 -10.60
CA VAL A 5 11.29 9.79 -10.44
C VAL A 5 9.79 10.06 -10.48
N CYS A 6 9.04 9.14 -11.09
CA CYS A 6 7.59 9.20 -11.20
C CYS A 6 6.90 9.09 -9.82
N GLY A 7 5.96 9.96 -9.54
CA GLY A 7 5.22 10.04 -8.28
C GLY A 7 3.89 9.27 -8.25
N TYR A 8 3.66 8.29 -9.14
CA TYR A 8 2.41 7.52 -9.16
C TYR A 8 2.46 6.24 -8.34
N CYS A 9 3.31 5.29 -8.71
CA CYS A 9 3.26 3.95 -8.11
C CYS A 9 4.62 3.46 -7.62
N GLY A 10 4.58 2.39 -6.82
CA GLY A 10 5.75 1.79 -6.19
C GLY A 10 6.80 1.21 -7.15
N VAL A 11 6.56 1.21 -8.46
CA VAL A 11 7.60 0.83 -9.44
C VAL A 11 8.76 1.83 -9.41
N GLY A 12 8.49 3.13 -9.15
CA GLY A 12 9.55 4.14 -9.06
C GLY A 12 10.31 4.31 -10.38
N CYS A 13 9.58 4.59 -11.48
CA CYS A 13 10.18 4.76 -12.80
C CYS A 13 11.02 6.03 -12.86
N GLY A 14 12.27 5.91 -13.31
CA GLY A 14 13.11 7.07 -13.66
C GLY A 14 12.56 7.80 -14.87
N LEU A 15 12.59 9.12 -14.83
CA LEU A 15 12.12 9.99 -15.90
C LEU A 15 13.06 11.18 -16.13
N GLU A 16 12.96 11.74 -17.31
CA GLU A 16 13.65 12.95 -17.73
C GLU A 16 12.61 14.01 -18.09
N PHE A 17 12.85 15.23 -17.67
CA PHE A 17 12.04 16.39 -17.99
C PHE A 17 12.82 17.32 -18.92
N GLU A 18 12.29 17.55 -20.10
CA GLU A 18 12.88 18.42 -21.11
C GLU A 18 11.77 19.00 -22.00
N GLU A 19 11.88 20.26 -22.37
CA GLU A 19 10.92 20.96 -23.24
C GLU A 19 9.45 20.79 -22.83
N ASN A 20 9.18 20.83 -21.51
CA ASN A 20 7.84 20.62 -20.94
C ASN A 20 7.22 19.25 -21.26
N LYS A 21 8.05 18.22 -21.39
CA LYS A 21 7.65 16.82 -21.62
C LYS A 21 8.33 15.91 -20.62
N LEU A 22 7.63 14.80 -20.30
CA LEU A 22 8.18 13.69 -19.52
C LEU A 22 8.49 12.53 -20.47
N ILE A 23 9.72 12.05 -20.41
CA ILE A 23 10.18 10.85 -21.10
C ILE A 23 10.79 9.88 -20.07
N GLY A 24 10.83 8.59 -20.39
CA GLY A 24 11.48 7.62 -19.50
C GLY A 24 12.99 7.71 -19.62
N ASP A 25 13.70 7.69 -18.49
CA ASP A 25 15.16 7.63 -18.45
C ASP A 25 15.61 6.24 -18.94
N VAL A 26 16.33 6.23 -20.07
CA VAL A 26 16.74 4.99 -20.77
C VAL A 26 17.79 4.20 -20.00
N VAL A 27 18.58 4.86 -19.15
CA VAL A 27 19.62 4.21 -18.35
C VAL A 27 19.13 3.82 -16.96
N TYR A 28 17.91 4.24 -16.59
CA TYR A 28 17.39 3.95 -15.27
C TYR A 28 16.98 2.47 -15.14
N PRO A 29 17.52 1.72 -14.15
CA PRO A 29 17.42 0.26 -14.11
C PRO A 29 15.99 -0.27 -13.93
N THR A 30 15.11 0.52 -13.29
CA THR A 30 13.74 0.10 -13.00
C THR A 30 12.86 0.00 -14.25
N ASN A 31 12.94 0.97 -15.17
CA ASN A 31 11.99 1.09 -16.29
C ASN A 31 12.63 1.07 -17.68
N GLU A 32 13.95 1.15 -17.81
CA GLU A 32 14.67 1.05 -19.11
C GLU A 32 14.04 1.97 -20.17
N GLY A 33 13.80 3.24 -19.84
CA GLY A 33 13.20 4.23 -20.74
C GLY A 33 11.67 4.16 -20.90
N LYS A 34 10.96 3.26 -20.23
CA LYS A 34 9.51 3.09 -20.41
C LYS A 34 8.73 3.82 -19.32
N LEU A 35 7.67 4.52 -19.73
CA LEU A 35 6.65 5.08 -18.85
C LEU A 35 5.27 4.54 -19.25
N CYS A 36 4.36 4.47 -18.27
CA CYS A 36 2.96 4.18 -18.54
C CYS A 36 2.17 5.48 -18.82
N SER A 37 0.92 5.33 -19.28
CA SER A 37 0.00 6.45 -19.54
C SER A 37 -0.08 7.46 -18.39
N LYS A 38 -0.14 6.98 -17.14
CA LYS A 38 -0.16 7.84 -15.95
C LYS A 38 1.11 8.65 -15.79
N GLY A 39 2.28 8.01 -15.87
CA GLY A 39 3.57 8.69 -15.72
C GLY A 39 3.82 9.77 -16.78
N ILE A 40 3.46 9.49 -18.04
CA ILE A 40 3.58 10.48 -19.14
C ILE A 40 2.65 11.70 -18.89
N SER A 41 1.49 11.48 -18.28
CA SER A 41 0.48 12.51 -18.04
C SER A 41 0.70 13.30 -16.73
N GLU A 42 1.74 13.02 -15.96
CA GLU A 42 1.88 13.54 -14.58
C GLU A 42 2.03 15.07 -14.53
N LEU A 43 2.63 15.70 -15.54
CA LEU A 43 2.73 17.16 -15.65
C LEU A 43 1.38 17.88 -15.63
N ILE A 44 0.32 17.25 -16.14
CA ILE A 44 -1.03 17.84 -16.16
C ILE A 44 -1.50 18.09 -14.73
N SER A 45 -1.07 17.26 -13.78
CA SER A 45 -1.44 17.44 -12.37
C SER A 45 -0.85 18.71 -11.73
N ILE A 46 0.22 19.26 -12.28
CA ILE A 46 0.84 20.51 -11.80
C ILE A 46 0.09 21.72 -12.33
N GLN A 47 -0.41 21.64 -13.57
CA GLN A 47 -0.98 22.75 -14.32
C GLN A 47 -2.52 22.82 -14.29
N THR A 48 -3.16 22.07 -13.40
CA THR A 48 -4.63 22.00 -13.32
C THR A 48 -5.24 23.21 -12.61
N PRO A 49 -6.43 23.69 -13.02
CA PRO A 49 -7.16 24.74 -12.31
C PRO A 49 -7.69 24.30 -10.94
N THR A 50 -7.69 23.01 -10.63
CA THR A 50 -8.15 22.50 -9.32
C THR A 50 -7.06 22.54 -8.23
N ARG A 51 -6.00 23.33 -8.46
CA ARG A 51 -4.93 23.53 -7.46
C ARG A 51 -5.45 24.34 -6.27
N LEU A 52 -5.19 23.84 -5.07
CA LEU A 52 -5.29 24.62 -3.85
C LEU A 52 -4.06 25.54 -3.77
N LEU A 53 -4.25 26.86 -3.81
CA LEU A 53 -3.17 27.83 -3.93
C LEU A 53 -2.98 28.72 -2.69
N ARG A 54 -3.98 28.80 -1.80
CA ARG A 54 -3.95 29.61 -0.59
C ARG A 54 -4.54 28.85 0.59
N PRO A 55 -4.11 29.15 1.82
CA PRO A 55 -4.77 28.62 3.01
C PRO A 55 -6.20 29.08 3.11
N HIS A 56 -7.10 28.17 3.52
CA HIS A 56 -8.51 28.46 3.77
C HIS A 56 -8.89 28.01 5.17
N ILE A 57 -9.79 28.76 5.80
CA ILE A 57 -10.33 28.46 7.12
C ILE A 57 -11.84 28.65 7.14
N ARG A 58 -12.53 27.86 7.93
CA ARG A 58 -13.93 28.05 8.31
C ARG A 58 -14.12 27.65 9.79
N GLU A 59 -15.13 28.24 10.42
CA GLU A 59 -15.44 27.99 11.83
C GLU A 59 -16.18 26.65 12.04
N ASP A 60 -17.03 26.30 11.07
CA ASP A 60 -17.86 25.10 11.08
C ASP A 60 -17.93 24.49 9.68
N ILE A 61 -18.12 23.18 9.58
CA ILE A 61 -18.17 22.45 8.29
C ILE A 61 -19.33 22.87 7.39
N ASN A 62 -20.38 23.52 7.94
CA ASN A 62 -21.52 24.03 7.20
C ASN A 62 -21.36 25.52 6.76
N THR A 63 -20.24 26.15 7.11
CA THR A 63 -19.93 27.52 6.70
C THR A 63 -18.99 27.55 5.50
N GLU A 64 -19.01 28.65 4.75
CA GLU A 64 -18.13 28.84 3.62
C GLU A 64 -16.67 29.04 4.05
N TYR A 65 -15.75 28.60 3.23
CA TYR A 65 -14.33 28.85 3.41
C TYR A 65 -13.97 30.31 3.16
N LYS A 66 -13.10 30.84 4.01
CA LYS A 66 -12.44 32.14 3.82
C LYS A 66 -10.96 31.94 3.57
N VAL A 67 -10.40 32.67 2.62
CA VAL A 67 -8.95 32.73 2.42
C VAL A 67 -8.32 33.35 3.67
N THR A 68 -7.22 32.79 4.13
CA THR A 68 -6.47 33.25 5.31
C THR A 68 -4.97 33.31 5.03
N SER A 69 -4.20 33.86 5.96
CA SER A 69 -2.75 33.84 5.91
C SER A 69 -2.18 32.52 6.40
N TRP A 70 -0.93 32.21 6.05
CA TRP A 70 -0.21 31.08 6.64
C TRP A 70 -0.05 31.22 8.15
N GLU A 71 0.23 32.43 8.62
CA GLU A 71 0.41 32.74 10.04
C GLU A 71 -0.85 32.44 10.84
N ASP A 72 -2.01 32.93 10.38
CA ASP A 72 -3.30 32.71 11.04
C ASP A 72 -3.69 31.23 11.02
N ALA A 73 -3.51 30.55 9.89
CA ALA A 73 -3.84 29.13 9.77
C ALA A 73 -2.98 28.29 10.72
N ILE A 74 -1.65 28.47 10.72
CA ILE A 74 -0.72 27.71 11.55
C ILE A 74 -0.92 28.03 13.03
N SER A 75 -1.12 29.32 13.41
CA SER A 75 -1.36 29.69 14.81
C SER A 75 -2.68 29.11 15.32
N THR A 76 -3.73 29.06 14.48
CA THR A 76 -5.01 28.44 14.84
C THR A 76 -4.84 26.94 15.14
N ILE A 77 -4.13 26.22 14.29
CA ILE A 77 -3.83 24.79 14.50
C ILE A 77 -2.98 24.59 15.76
N ALA A 78 -1.90 25.35 15.90
CA ALA A 78 -1.00 25.23 17.04
C ALA A 78 -1.69 25.54 18.38
N ASN A 79 -2.54 26.58 18.42
CA ASN A 79 -3.32 26.92 19.60
C ASN A 79 -4.32 25.83 20.00
N LYS A 80 -4.92 25.15 19.03
CA LYS A 80 -5.78 23.99 19.30
C LYS A 80 -4.97 22.81 19.83
N ILE A 81 -3.82 22.49 19.22
CA ILE A 81 -2.92 21.42 19.66
C ILE A 81 -2.43 21.68 21.10
N LYS A 82 -1.99 22.89 21.42
CA LYS A 82 -1.52 23.26 22.77
C LYS A 82 -2.58 23.03 23.87
N LYS A 83 -3.87 23.10 23.53
CA LYS A 83 -5.01 22.91 24.44
C LYS A 83 -5.57 21.47 24.45
N THR A 84 -5.03 20.60 23.59
CA THR A 84 -5.53 19.23 23.37
C THR A 84 -4.55 18.23 23.99
N SER A 85 -5.06 17.20 24.66
CA SER A 85 -4.23 16.10 25.13
C SER A 85 -3.64 15.32 23.95
N LYS A 86 -2.42 14.83 24.08
CA LYS A 86 -1.68 14.18 22.99
C LYS A 86 -2.42 12.98 22.40
N GLU A 87 -3.19 12.25 23.21
CA GLU A 87 -3.96 11.07 22.80
C GLU A 87 -5.11 11.41 21.84
N LYS A 88 -5.56 12.67 21.85
CA LYS A 88 -6.63 13.19 21.00
C LYS A 88 -6.15 13.93 19.76
N ILE A 89 -4.87 13.82 19.44
CA ILE A 89 -4.25 14.40 18.24
C ILE A 89 -3.83 13.25 17.31
N GLY A 90 -4.23 13.31 16.04
CA GLY A 90 -3.88 12.32 15.03
C GLY A 90 -3.30 12.93 13.76
N PHE A 91 -2.38 12.19 13.13
CA PHE A 91 -1.80 12.49 11.81
C PHE A 91 -2.10 11.33 10.86
N TYR A 92 -2.88 11.60 9.83
CA TYR A 92 -3.17 10.64 8.77
C TYR A 92 -2.45 11.03 7.49
N LEU A 93 -1.31 10.38 7.24
CA LEU A 93 -0.40 10.70 6.15
C LEU A 93 -0.64 9.84 4.91
N SER A 94 -0.07 10.25 3.77
CA SER A 94 -0.17 9.54 2.49
C SER A 94 1.08 8.74 2.16
N GLY A 95 0.95 7.60 1.49
CA GLY A 95 2.06 6.86 0.88
C GLY A 95 2.70 7.54 -0.34
N GLN A 96 2.30 8.76 -0.64
CA GLN A 96 2.84 9.59 -1.74
C GLN A 96 3.70 10.77 -1.26
N LEU A 97 3.92 10.91 0.05
CA LEU A 97 4.85 11.86 0.61
C LEU A 97 6.30 11.47 0.30
N LEU A 98 7.20 12.44 0.31
CA LEU A 98 8.64 12.18 0.27
C LEU A 98 9.14 11.70 1.64
N THR A 99 10.30 11.07 1.68
CA THR A 99 10.89 10.55 2.93
C THR A 99 11.08 11.64 3.95
N GLU A 100 11.50 12.82 3.52
CA GLU A 100 11.71 14.01 4.31
C GLU A 100 10.41 14.54 4.94
N ASP A 101 9.31 14.53 4.17
CA ASP A 101 7.98 14.91 4.65
C ASP A 101 7.51 13.99 5.78
N TYR A 102 7.67 12.68 5.59
CA TYR A 102 7.36 11.67 6.62
C TYR A 102 8.22 11.83 7.85
N TYR A 103 9.52 12.09 7.66
CA TYR A 103 10.46 12.22 8.76
C TYR A 103 10.07 13.36 9.68
N ILE A 104 9.81 14.56 9.13
CA ILE A 104 9.41 15.73 9.91
C ILE A 104 8.06 15.49 10.60
N ALA A 105 7.07 14.91 9.91
CA ALA A 105 5.77 14.59 10.51
C ALA A 105 5.91 13.59 11.68
N ASN A 106 6.72 12.54 11.50
CA ASN A 106 6.97 11.51 12.53
C ASN A 106 7.72 12.09 13.74
N LYS A 107 8.78 12.87 13.49
CA LYS A 107 9.56 13.58 14.52
C LYS A 107 8.67 14.53 15.32
N LEU A 108 7.85 15.34 14.65
CA LEU A 108 6.93 16.26 15.30
C LEU A 108 5.88 15.53 16.14
N GLY A 109 5.17 14.57 15.55
CA GLY A 109 4.11 13.83 16.22
C GLY A 109 4.64 13.04 17.41
N LYS A 110 5.53 12.07 17.17
CA LYS A 110 6.01 11.14 18.20
C LYS A 110 7.04 11.74 19.12
N GLY A 111 7.97 12.56 18.58
CA GLY A 111 9.09 13.12 19.34
C GLY A 111 8.72 14.35 20.17
N PHE A 112 7.89 15.25 19.65
CA PHE A 112 7.73 16.59 20.23
C PHE A 112 6.32 16.90 20.73
N ILE A 113 5.26 16.48 20.05
CA ILE A 113 3.90 16.50 20.57
C ILE A 113 3.72 15.34 21.56
N GLY A 114 4.33 14.19 21.28
CA GLY A 114 4.28 12.98 22.11
C GLY A 114 3.07 12.11 21.79
N THR A 115 2.44 12.29 20.61
CA THR A 115 1.39 11.41 20.14
C THR A 115 1.96 10.34 19.20
N ASN A 116 1.66 9.06 19.47
CA ASN A 116 1.98 7.98 18.57
C ASN A 116 0.89 7.73 17.51
N ASN A 117 -0.18 8.54 17.49
CA ASN A 117 -1.24 8.50 16.48
C ASN A 117 -0.75 9.13 15.16
N VAL A 118 0.32 8.60 14.62
CA VAL A 118 0.89 8.97 13.31
C VAL A 118 0.84 7.72 12.45
N ASP A 119 -0.08 7.69 11.49
CA ASP A 119 -0.27 6.54 10.60
C ASP A 119 -0.47 6.99 9.16
N THR A 120 -0.38 6.06 8.23
CA THR A 120 -0.47 6.36 6.80
C THR A 120 -1.53 5.52 6.12
N ASN A 121 -1.94 5.90 4.91
CA ASN A 121 -2.81 5.07 4.09
C ASN A 121 -2.13 3.78 3.58
N SER A 122 -0.82 3.56 3.87
CA SER A 122 -0.20 2.23 3.77
C SER A 122 -0.89 1.21 4.66
N ARG A 123 -1.58 1.66 5.73
CA ARG A 123 -2.43 0.84 6.59
C ARG A 123 -3.51 0.10 5.79
N THR A 124 -4.13 0.76 4.83
CA THR A 124 -5.18 0.17 3.99
C THR A 124 -4.63 -0.58 2.76
N CYS A 125 -3.30 -0.59 2.58
CA CYS A 125 -2.63 -1.11 1.39
C CYS A 125 -1.76 -2.33 1.71
N MET A 126 -0.70 -2.17 2.54
CA MET A 126 0.37 -3.15 2.70
C MET A 126 0.59 -3.62 4.14
N SER A 127 -0.18 -3.15 5.12
CA SER A 127 0.08 -3.45 6.53
C SER A 127 0.01 -4.94 6.87
N SER A 128 -0.76 -5.74 6.14
CA SER A 128 -0.77 -7.20 6.29
C SER A 128 0.54 -7.84 5.86
N ALA A 129 1.13 -7.38 4.75
CA ALA A 129 2.46 -7.85 4.31
C ALA A 129 3.54 -7.40 5.31
N VAL A 130 3.51 -6.14 5.77
CA VAL A 130 4.43 -5.61 6.80
C VAL A 130 4.39 -6.46 8.06
N SER A 131 3.20 -6.76 8.58
CA SER A 131 3.02 -7.58 9.79
C SER A 131 3.51 -9.01 9.57
N ALA A 132 3.23 -9.61 8.42
CA ALA A 132 3.69 -10.95 8.07
C ALA A 132 5.22 -11.02 7.94
N HIS A 133 5.86 -10.03 7.28
CA HIS A 133 7.32 -9.93 7.20
C HIS A 133 7.95 -9.78 8.59
N LYS A 134 7.42 -8.91 9.43
CA LYS A 134 7.89 -8.74 10.82
C LYS A 134 7.79 -10.04 11.62
N LYS A 135 6.72 -10.80 11.46
CA LYS A 135 6.55 -12.10 12.14
C LYS A 135 7.51 -13.16 11.60
N ALA A 136 7.63 -13.26 10.29
CA ALA A 136 8.46 -14.28 9.64
C ALA A 136 9.95 -13.92 9.69
N PHE A 137 10.32 -12.66 9.43
CA PHE A 137 11.70 -12.24 9.23
C PHE A 137 12.26 -11.35 10.36
N GLY A 138 11.39 -10.85 11.26
CA GLY A 138 11.76 -9.90 12.32
C GLY A 138 11.69 -8.43 11.91
N ILE A 139 11.59 -8.13 10.62
CA ILE A 139 11.51 -6.78 10.06
C ILE A 139 10.65 -6.75 8.79
N ASP A 140 10.17 -5.57 8.38
CA ASP A 140 9.56 -5.35 7.08
C ASP A 140 10.65 -5.28 5.99
N TYR A 141 10.94 -6.41 5.37
CA TYR A 141 11.97 -6.55 4.35
C TYR A 141 11.47 -7.35 3.16
N VAL A 142 11.64 -6.81 1.95
CA VAL A 142 11.29 -7.46 0.69
C VAL A 142 12.55 -8.10 0.10
N PRO A 143 12.69 -9.43 0.06
CA PRO A 143 13.93 -10.09 -0.35
C PRO A 143 14.21 -10.10 -1.85
N VAL A 144 13.20 -9.82 -2.68
CA VAL A 144 13.25 -9.89 -4.15
C VAL A 144 13.47 -8.49 -4.73
N ARG A 145 14.19 -8.42 -5.85
CA ARG A 145 14.34 -7.23 -6.69
C ARG A 145 13.51 -7.37 -7.96
N MET A 146 13.09 -6.25 -8.54
CA MET A 146 12.32 -6.30 -9.81
C MET A 146 13.09 -6.96 -10.96
N GLU A 147 14.41 -6.87 -10.97
CA GLU A 147 15.25 -7.52 -11.98
C GLU A 147 15.29 -9.05 -11.85
N ASP A 148 15.02 -9.59 -10.66
CA ASP A 148 15.04 -11.04 -10.41
C ASP A 148 14.05 -11.81 -11.30
N VAL A 149 13.02 -11.16 -11.84
CA VAL A 149 12.08 -11.79 -12.78
C VAL A 149 12.74 -12.29 -14.08
N HIS A 150 13.92 -11.76 -14.43
CA HIS A 150 14.68 -12.21 -15.61
C HIS A 150 15.48 -13.49 -15.35
N ILE A 151 15.64 -13.87 -14.07
CA ILE A 151 16.39 -15.04 -13.64
C ILE A 151 15.43 -16.16 -13.18
N ALA A 152 14.22 -15.78 -12.78
CA ALA A 152 13.21 -16.73 -12.31
C ALA A 152 12.75 -17.69 -13.44
N ASP A 153 12.51 -18.95 -13.07
CA ASP A 153 11.88 -19.94 -13.94
C ASP A 153 10.34 -19.84 -13.85
N LEU A 154 9.85 -19.51 -12.65
CA LEU A 154 8.43 -19.40 -12.36
C LEU A 154 8.11 -18.12 -11.57
N LEU A 155 7.13 -17.37 -12.07
CA LEU A 155 6.50 -16.26 -11.36
C LEU A 155 5.07 -16.62 -11.01
N ILE A 156 4.73 -16.63 -9.72
CA ILE A 156 3.38 -16.80 -9.21
C ILE A 156 2.86 -15.40 -8.84
N LEU A 157 1.78 -14.96 -9.47
CA LEU A 157 1.09 -13.70 -9.19
C LEU A 157 -0.21 -13.98 -8.44
N ALA A 158 -0.24 -13.73 -7.14
CA ALA A 158 -1.37 -14.01 -6.29
C ALA A 158 -2.11 -12.73 -5.88
N GLY A 159 -3.35 -12.56 -6.33
CA GLY A 159 -4.14 -11.34 -6.08
C GLY A 159 -3.41 -10.07 -6.52
N ALA A 160 -2.74 -10.12 -7.69
CA ALA A 160 -1.85 -9.09 -8.19
C ALA A 160 -2.07 -8.83 -9.68
N ASN A 161 -2.91 -7.85 -10.00
CA ASN A 161 -3.16 -7.43 -11.39
C ASN A 161 -2.11 -6.41 -11.84
N THR A 162 -0.92 -6.88 -12.19
CA THR A 162 0.24 -6.05 -12.57
C THR A 162 0.01 -5.27 -13.86
N ALA A 163 -0.80 -5.79 -14.79
CA ALA A 163 -1.15 -5.11 -16.04
C ALA A 163 -1.87 -3.77 -15.79
N GLU A 164 -2.57 -3.64 -14.68
CA GLU A 164 -3.30 -2.43 -14.31
C GLU A 164 -2.60 -1.60 -13.23
N ALA A 165 -2.07 -2.25 -12.18
CA ALA A 165 -1.50 -1.56 -11.03
C ALA A 165 -0.01 -1.19 -11.20
N HIS A 166 0.80 -2.05 -11.84
CA HIS A 166 2.25 -1.90 -11.98
C HIS A 166 2.69 -2.08 -13.44
N VAL A 167 2.14 -1.24 -14.33
CA VAL A 167 2.20 -1.41 -15.81
C VAL A 167 3.62 -1.59 -16.34
N VAL A 168 4.58 -0.80 -15.86
CA VAL A 168 5.98 -0.90 -16.33
C VAL A 168 6.63 -2.20 -15.84
N PHE A 169 6.36 -2.62 -14.60
CA PHE A 169 6.81 -3.93 -14.10
C PHE A 169 6.14 -5.08 -14.88
N HIS A 170 4.85 -4.95 -15.24
CA HIS A 170 4.18 -5.92 -16.11
C HIS A 170 4.86 -6.06 -17.49
N ASN A 171 5.34 -4.95 -18.06
CA ASN A 171 6.11 -5.00 -19.31
C ASN A 171 7.44 -5.74 -19.14
N ARG A 172 8.10 -5.62 -17.97
CA ARG A 172 9.30 -6.39 -17.64
C ARG A 172 8.98 -7.88 -17.52
N ILE A 173 7.87 -8.24 -16.88
CA ILE A 173 7.36 -9.63 -16.80
C ILE A 173 7.12 -10.20 -18.21
N LYS A 174 6.49 -9.42 -19.12
CA LYS A 174 6.28 -9.84 -20.51
C LYS A 174 7.60 -10.07 -21.27
N LYS A 175 8.63 -9.26 -21.00
CA LYS A 175 9.98 -9.45 -21.57
C LYS A 175 10.60 -10.75 -21.04
N ALA A 176 10.53 -11.01 -19.75
CA ALA A 176 11.02 -12.24 -19.13
C ALA A 176 10.24 -13.49 -19.63
N LYS A 177 8.92 -13.40 -19.82
CA LYS A 177 8.13 -14.49 -20.41
C LYS A 177 8.61 -14.87 -21.80
N LYS A 178 8.94 -13.90 -22.64
CA LYS A 178 9.51 -14.17 -23.97
C LYS A 178 10.86 -14.88 -23.90
N ALA A 179 11.58 -14.74 -22.79
CA ALA A 179 12.85 -15.41 -22.51
C ALA A 179 12.69 -16.77 -21.80
N GLY A 180 11.44 -17.22 -21.53
CA GLY A 180 11.17 -18.56 -20.98
C GLY A 180 10.52 -18.59 -19.61
N LEU A 181 10.38 -17.45 -18.90
CA LEU A 181 9.68 -17.38 -17.61
C LEU A 181 8.27 -17.95 -17.71
N LYS A 182 7.93 -18.92 -16.85
CA LYS A 182 6.56 -19.41 -16.70
C LYS A 182 5.79 -18.52 -15.72
N ILE A 183 4.51 -18.33 -15.98
CA ILE A 183 3.66 -17.43 -15.18
C ILE A 183 2.40 -18.18 -14.72
N ILE A 184 2.17 -18.20 -13.42
CA ILE A 184 0.91 -18.64 -12.82
C ILE A 184 0.21 -17.41 -12.23
N VAL A 185 -1.06 -17.24 -12.57
CA VAL A 185 -1.90 -16.18 -11.97
C VAL A 185 -2.97 -16.81 -11.09
N ILE A 186 -3.01 -16.40 -9.83
CA ILE A 186 -4.01 -16.81 -8.84
C ILE A 186 -4.90 -15.59 -8.58
N ASP A 187 -6.07 -15.56 -9.17
CA ASP A 187 -7.04 -14.46 -9.06
C ASP A 187 -8.45 -15.01 -9.38
N PRO A 188 -9.48 -14.66 -8.62
CA PRO A 188 -10.86 -15.10 -8.92
C PRO A 188 -11.37 -14.57 -10.28
N ARG A 189 -10.74 -13.53 -10.83
CA ARG A 189 -11.05 -12.94 -12.14
C ARG A 189 -10.00 -13.32 -13.18
N PHE A 190 -10.43 -13.50 -14.42
CA PHE A 190 -9.52 -13.61 -15.59
C PHE A 190 -9.10 -12.21 -16.04
N THR A 191 -8.13 -11.64 -15.34
CA THR A 191 -7.64 -10.26 -15.53
C THR A 191 -6.74 -10.11 -16.75
N ASP A 192 -6.38 -8.86 -17.11
CA ASP A 192 -5.38 -8.60 -18.16
C ASP A 192 -4.01 -9.23 -17.83
N THR A 193 -3.71 -9.39 -16.54
CA THR A 193 -2.52 -10.15 -16.11
C THR A 193 -2.68 -11.65 -16.36
N ALA A 194 -3.87 -12.20 -16.19
CA ALA A 194 -4.14 -13.62 -16.45
C ALA A 194 -4.03 -13.97 -17.95
N LYS A 195 -4.24 -13.02 -18.85
CA LYS A 195 -4.09 -13.22 -20.30
C LYS A 195 -2.67 -13.62 -20.74
N ILE A 196 -1.66 -13.31 -19.95
CA ILE A 196 -0.28 -13.70 -20.23
C ILE A 196 0.18 -14.91 -19.38
N ALA A 197 -0.67 -15.48 -18.54
CA ALA A 197 -0.33 -16.64 -17.72
C ALA A 197 -0.19 -17.92 -18.56
N ASP A 198 0.68 -18.83 -18.11
CA ASP A 198 0.70 -20.22 -18.59
C ASP A 198 -0.37 -21.03 -17.86
N LEU A 199 -0.72 -20.64 -16.62
CA LEU A 199 -1.80 -21.22 -15.84
C LEU A 199 -2.57 -20.16 -15.07
N HIS A 200 -3.90 -20.12 -15.16
CA HIS A 200 -4.77 -19.29 -14.35
C HIS A 200 -5.56 -20.18 -13.37
N LEU A 201 -5.50 -19.80 -12.09
CA LEU A 201 -6.21 -20.50 -11.01
C LEU A 201 -7.26 -19.57 -10.39
N PRO A 202 -8.55 -19.73 -10.73
CA PRO A 202 -9.63 -18.88 -10.23
C PRO A 202 -10.08 -19.33 -8.83
N LEU A 203 -9.26 -19.08 -7.81
CA LEU A 203 -9.60 -19.45 -6.43
C LEU A 203 -10.91 -18.82 -5.98
N LYS A 204 -11.65 -19.52 -5.14
CA LYS A 204 -12.75 -18.91 -4.38
C LYS A 204 -12.19 -17.80 -3.47
N PRO A 205 -12.89 -16.66 -3.35
CA PRO A 205 -12.49 -15.62 -2.42
C PRO A 205 -12.22 -16.17 -1.02
N ASN A 206 -11.14 -15.68 -0.38
CA ASN A 206 -10.68 -16.09 0.96
C ASN A 206 -10.18 -17.55 1.08
N SER A 207 -9.78 -18.21 0.01
CA SER A 207 -9.25 -19.58 0.08
C SER A 207 -7.72 -19.66 -0.08
N ASP A 208 -7.03 -18.53 -0.10
CA ASP A 208 -5.59 -18.41 -0.29
C ASP A 208 -4.78 -19.21 0.75
N ILE A 209 -5.19 -19.16 2.03
CA ILE A 209 -4.55 -19.90 3.11
C ILE A 209 -4.66 -21.41 2.87
N ASP A 210 -5.82 -21.88 2.44
CA ASP A 210 -6.01 -23.30 2.11
C ASP A 210 -5.09 -23.72 0.95
N PHE A 211 -5.00 -22.89 -0.09
CA PHE A 211 -4.15 -23.15 -1.25
C PHE A 211 -2.67 -23.23 -0.88
N PHE A 212 -2.12 -22.21 -0.23
CA PHE A 212 -0.68 -22.20 0.13
C PHE A 212 -0.34 -23.22 1.21
N ASN A 213 -1.28 -23.59 2.08
CA ASN A 213 -1.08 -24.71 3.00
C ASN A 213 -1.05 -26.07 2.27
N LEU A 214 -1.85 -26.27 1.21
CA LEU A 214 -1.75 -27.45 0.35
C LEU A 214 -0.39 -27.51 -0.34
N VAL A 215 0.13 -26.40 -0.84
CA VAL A 215 1.48 -26.30 -1.43
C VAL A 215 2.54 -26.65 -0.38
N SER A 216 2.50 -26.05 0.81
CA SER A 216 3.43 -26.32 1.91
C SER A 216 3.41 -27.80 2.32
N LYS A 217 2.23 -28.38 2.43
CA LYS A 217 2.09 -29.82 2.71
C LYS A 217 2.73 -30.68 1.62
N ARG A 218 2.51 -30.33 0.37
CA ARG A 218 3.06 -31.10 -0.76
C ARG A 218 4.60 -31.01 -0.81
N ILE A 219 5.17 -29.84 -0.49
CA ILE A 219 6.64 -29.66 -0.31
C ILE A 219 7.17 -30.64 0.74
N ILE A 220 6.47 -30.76 1.88
CA ILE A 220 6.89 -31.66 2.97
C ILE A 220 6.71 -33.14 2.57
N ASP A 221 5.56 -33.52 2.01
CA ASP A 221 5.22 -34.90 1.70
C ASP A 221 6.10 -35.50 0.58
N GLU A 222 6.54 -34.67 -0.38
CA GLU A 222 7.39 -35.12 -1.49
C GLU A 222 8.91 -34.91 -1.22
N GLY A 223 9.28 -34.49 0.00
CA GLY A 223 10.69 -34.34 0.39
C GLY A 223 11.40 -33.18 -0.33
N LEU A 224 10.69 -32.13 -0.72
CA LEU A 224 11.24 -30.93 -1.38
C LEU A 224 11.64 -29.84 -0.37
N VAL A 225 11.71 -30.18 0.89
CA VAL A 225 12.20 -29.30 1.96
C VAL A 225 13.71 -29.13 1.85
N ASP A 226 14.21 -27.90 1.88
CA ASP A 226 15.64 -27.61 1.99
C ASP A 226 16.08 -27.82 3.46
N GLU A 227 16.44 -29.07 3.81
CA GLU A 227 16.75 -29.48 5.20
C GLU A 227 17.96 -28.74 5.77
N GLU A 228 18.94 -28.36 4.94
CA GLU A 228 20.09 -27.57 5.38
C GLU A 228 19.68 -26.14 5.73
N PHE A 229 18.90 -25.51 4.86
CA PHE A 229 18.37 -24.17 5.09
C PHE A 229 17.45 -24.14 6.32
N ILE A 230 16.58 -25.13 6.48
CA ILE A 230 15.72 -25.28 7.66
C ILE A 230 16.55 -25.35 8.94
N LYS A 231 17.54 -26.21 8.99
CA LYS A 231 18.39 -26.40 10.18
C LYS A 231 19.15 -25.13 10.56
N THR A 232 19.67 -24.42 9.56
CA THR A 232 20.54 -23.27 9.79
C THR A 232 19.79 -21.95 9.95
N HIS A 233 18.67 -21.75 9.21
CA HIS A 233 18.04 -20.45 9.04
C HIS A 233 16.57 -20.37 9.46
N VAL A 234 15.94 -21.45 9.94
CA VAL A 234 14.50 -21.46 10.19
C VAL A 234 14.14 -22.01 11.56
N ASN A 235 13.18 -21.38 12.22
CA ASN A 235 12.58 -21.82 13.47
C ASN A 235 11.23 -22.52 13.22
N ASN A 236 10.79 -23.33 14.17
CA ASN A 236 9.43 -23.91 14.25
C ASN A 236 9.10 -24.96 13.18
N TYR A 237 10.08 -25.53 12.46
CA TYR A 237 9.83 -26.51 11.40
C TYR A 237 9.10 -27.76 11.89
N GLU A 238 9.57 -28.40 12.95
CA GLU A 238 8.95 -29.63 13.49
C GLU A 238 7.51 -29.37 13.98
N LEU A 239 7.26 -28.21 14.59
CA LEU A 239 5.91 -27.80 14.98
C LEU A 239 4.98 -27.70 13.76
N LEU A 240 5.45 -27.01 12.72
CA LEU A 240 4.71 -26.83 11.47
C LEU A 240 4.46 -28.18 10.78
N LYS A 241 5.50 -29.02 10.61
CA LYS A 241 5.43 -30.34 10.01
C LYS A 241 4.39 -31.24 10.70
N ASN A 242 4.38 -31.24 12.03
CA ASN A 242 3.40 -32.03 12.80
C ASN A 242 1.97 -31.53 12.64
N LYS A 243 1.76 -30.23 12.48
CA LYS A 243 0.43 -29.64 12.17
C LYS A 243 -0.02 -30.06 10.76
N PHE A 244 0.87 -30.03 9.77
CA PHE A 244 0.57 -30.40 8.39
C PHE A 244 0.22 -31.89 8.21
N LYS A 245 0.71 -32.79 9.06
CA LYS A 245 0.29 -34.21 9.03
C LYS A 245 -1.21 -34.39 9.18
N ARG A 246 -1.91 -33.45 9.84
CA ARG A 246 -3.32 -33.57 10.24
C ARG A 246 -4.28 -32.68 9.44
N ILE A 247 -3.78 -31.95 8.45
CA ILE A 247 -4.68 -31.06 7.67
C ILE A 247 -5.60 -31.87 6.75
N PRO A 248 -6.88 -31.44 6.58
CA PRO A 248 -7.86 -32.15 5.77
C PRO A 248 -7.72 -31.76 4.28
N VAL A 249 -6.75 -32.35 3.58
CA VAL A 249 -6.37 -32.03 2.18
C VAL A 249 -7.59 -31.95 1.25
N THR A 250 -8.44 -32.97 1.21
CA THR A 250 -9.63 -32.99 0.32
C THR A 250 -10.59 -31.85 0.63
N LYS A 251 -10.81 -31.54 1.93
CA LYS A 251 -11.69 -30.44 2.35
C LYS A 251 -11.07 -29.08 1.98
N MET A 252 -9.76 -28.94 2.12
CA MET A 252 -9.07 -27.70 1.76
C MET A 252 -9.12 -27.48 0.24
N LEU A 253 -8.83 -28.49 -0.57
CA LEU A 253 -8.93 -28.40 -2.03
C LEU A 253 -10.35 -28.02 -2.47
N LYS A 254 -11.38 -28.65 -1.90
CA LYS A 254 -12.79 -28.27 -2.16
C LYS A 254 -13.07 -26.80 -1.82
N ARG A 255 -12.47 -26.25 -0.74
CA ARG A 255 -12.65 -24.85 -0.37
C ARG A 255 -11.99 -23.88 -1.35
N THR A 256 -10.88 -24.27 -1.98
CA THR A 256 -10.25 -23.43 -3.02
C THR A 256 -11.12 -23.30 -4.26
N GLY A 257 -12.04 -24.22 -4.49
CA GLY A 257 -12.86 -24.30 -5.71
C GLY A 257 -12.11 -24.83 -6.92
N LEU A 258 -10.86 -25.27 -6.76
CA LEU A 258 -10.08 -25.91 -7.82
C LEU A 258 -10.42 -27.38 -7.95
N THR A 259 -10.25 -27.92 -9.15
CA THR A 259 -10.22 -29.37 -9.38
C THR A 259 -8.85 -29.94 -8.94
N LYS A 260 -8.78 -31.26 -8.80
CA LYS A 260 -7.54 -31.95 -8.52
C LYS A 260 -6.52 -31.75 -9.66
N GLU A 261 -7.00 -31.81 -10.88
CA GLU A 261 -6.21 -31.65 -12.11
C GLU A 261 -5.57 -30.26 -12.17
N GLN A 262 -6.31 -29.19 -11.85
CA GLN A 262 -5.78 -27.82 -11.78
C GLN A 262 -4.68 -27.68 -10.71
N PHE A 263 -4.85 -28.32 -9.56
CA PHE A 263 -3.84 -28.31 -8.52
C PHE A 263 -2.59 -29.12 -8.93
N GLU A 264 -2.76 -30.27 -9.60
CA GLU A 264 -1.64 -31.06 -10.13
C GLU A 264 -0.87 -30.30 -11.24
N GLU A 265 -1.57 -29.58 -12.12
CA GLU A 265 -0.93 -28.73 -13.14
C GLU A 265 -0.08 -27.62 -12.50
N PHE A 266 -0.62 -26.95 -11.48
CA PHE A 266 0.17 -26.01 -10.67
C PHE A 266 1.40 -26.68 -10.08
N TRP A 267 1.23 -27.86 -9.47
CA TRP A 267 2.28 -28.56 -8.79
C TRP A 267 3.40 -29.01 -9.72
N LEU A 268 3.09 -29.45 -10.91
CA LEU A 268 4.08 -29.81 -11.93
C LEU A 268 4.97 -28.61 -12.30
N LEU A 269 4.38 -27.44 -12.51
CA LEU A 269 5.11 -26.21 -12.77
C LEU A 269 5.96 -25.79 -11.57
N TYR A 270 5.41 -25.86 -10.36
CA TYR A 270 6.15 -25.52 -9.13
C TYR A 270 7.37 -26.43 -8.90
N LYS A 271 7.15 -27.73 -9.01
CA LYS A 271 8.17 -28.76 -8.76
C LYS A 271 9.32 -28.73 -9.78
N SER A 272 9.01 -28.42 -11.04
CA SER A 272 10.01 -28.36 -12.13
C SER A 272 10.83 -27.07 -12.14
N SER A 273 10.46 -26.07 -11.31
CA SER A 273 11.12 -24.77 -11.29
C SER A 273 12.14 -24.68 -10.16
N GLU A 274 13.36 -24.28 -10.48
CA GLU A 274 14.41 -24.05 -9.50
C GLU A 274 14.27 -22.67 -8.86
N ASN A 275 14.05 -21.63 -9.69
CA ASN A 275 13.95 -20.25 -9.25
C ASN A 275 12.48 -19.80 -9.28
N ILE A 276 11.90 -19.56 -8.10
CA ILE A 276 10.49 -19.20 -7.96
C ILE A 276 10.33 -17.87 -7.24
N ILE A 277 9.61 -16.96 -7.86
CA ILE A 277 9.13 -15.72 -7.23
C ILE A 277 7.62 -15.84 -7.02
N SER A 278 7.16 -15.56 -5.81
CA SER A 278 5.72 -15.39 -5.52
C SER A 278 5.44 -13.92 -5.21
N ALA A 279 4.80 -13.22 -6.15
CA ALA A 279 4.46 -11.81 -6.02
C ALA A 279 2.97 -11.62 -5.71
N TRP A 280 2.64 -10.68 -4.82
CA TRP A 280 1.26 -10.38 -4.43
C TRP A 280 1.03 -8.91 -4.11
N THR A 281 -0.25 -8.51 -4.11
CA THR A 281 -0.68 -7.18 -3.67
C THR A 281 -1.97 -7.25 -2.83
N MET A 282 -2.94 -6.40 -3.16
CA MET A 282 -4.17 -6.15 -2.40
C MET A 282 -5.09 -7.37 -2.30
N GLY A 283 -5.08 -8.29 -3.27
CA GLY A 283 -5.92 -9.49 -3.23
C GLY A 283 -5.63 -10.40 -2.03
N LEU A 284 -4.36 -10.44 -1.57
CA LEU A 284 -4.00 -11.11 -0.32
C LEU A 284 -4.10 -10.17 0.88
N ASN A 285 -3.63 -8.92 0.73
CA ASN A 285 -3.45 -8.00 1.85
C ASN A 285 -4.78 -7.46 2.39
N GLN A 286 -5.70 -7.05 1.52
CA GLN A 286 -6.99 -6.42 1.89
C GLN A 286 -8.03 -7.47 2.29
N SER A 287 -7.76 -8.14 3.38
CA SER A 287 -8.59 -9.21 3.94
C SER A 287 -8.50 -9.20 5.46
N SER A 288 -9.60 -9.55 6.12
CA SER A 288 -9.64 -9.78 7.58
C SER A 288 -8.72 -10.93 8.08
N GLN A 289 -8.06 -11.63 7.15
CA GLN A 289 -7.03 -12.65 7.38
C GLN A 289 -5.76 -12.37 6.55
N GLY A 290 -5.50 -11.10 6.22
CA GLY A 290 -4.41 -10.72 5.33
C GLY A 290 -3.05 -11.17 5.83
N VAL A 291 -2.75 -11.03 7.12
CA VAL A 291 -1.49 -11.50 7.71
C VAL A 291 -1.33 -13.02 7.56
N ASP A 292 -2.37 -13.78 7.88
CA ASP A 292 -2.36 -15.25 7.76
C ASP A 292 -2.19 -15.71 6.29
N LYS A 293 -2.79 -15.02 5.32
CA LYS A 293 -2.60 -15.28 3.88
C LYS A 293 -1.15 -15.09 3.45
N ASN A 294 -0.54 -13.98 3.87
CA ASN A 294 0.86 -13.67 3.59
C ASN A 294 1.79 -14.69 4.22
N LEU A 295 1.58 -15.08 5.48
CA LEU A 295 2.38 -16.09 6.17
C LEU A 295 2.29 -17.46 5.49
N ALA A 296 1.10 -17.87 5.02
CA ALA A 296 0.93 -19.12 4.28
C ALA A 296 1.77 -19.15 3.00
N LEU A 297 1.82 -18.05 2.25
CA LEU A 297 2.67 -17.90 1.07
C LEU A 297 4.15 -17.91 1.44
N ILE A 298 4.57 -17.12 2.45
CA ILE A 298 5.97 -17.03 2.90
C ILE A 298 6.50 -18.39 3.35
N ASN A 299 5.68 -19.19 4.03
CA ASN A 299 6.04 -20.53 4.46
C ASN A 299 6.51 -21.42 3.30
N THR A 300 5.92 -21.30 2.10
CA THR A 300 6.32 -22.10 0.93
C THR A 300 7.76 -21.83 0.52
N HIS A 301 8.19 -20.56 0.59
CA HIS A 301 9.55 -20.14 0.28
C HIS A 301 10.55 -20.55 1.37
N LEU A 302 10.17 -20.42 2.65
CA LEU A 302 11.02 -20.84 3.76
C LEU A 302 11.22 -22.35 3.79
N LEU A 303 10.18 -23.15 3.52
CA LEU A 303 10.29 -24.62 3.47
C LEU A 303 11.18 -25.09 2.35
N SER A 304 11.11 -24.50 1.18
CA SER A 304 11.86 -24.90 -0.01
C SER A 304 13.23 -24.22 -0.15
N GLY A 305 13.65 -23.38 0.82
CA GLY A 305 14.90 -22.62 0.74
C GLY A 305 14.98 -21.64 -0.44
N LYS A 306 13.83 -21.28 -1.02
CA LYS A 306 13.70 -20.38 -2.18
C LYS A 306 13.57 -18.93 -1.73
N ILE A 307 14.61 -18.44 -1.04
CA ILE A 307 14.71 -17.07 -0.53
C ILE A 307 16.18 -16.66 -0.43
N PHE A 308 16.49 -15.37 -0.54
CA PHE A 308 17.85 -14.82 -0.54
C PHE A 308 18.79 -15.38 -1.63
N LYS A 309 18.20 -15.92 -2.69
CA LYS A 309 18.88 -16.31 -3.93
C LYS A 309 18.31 -15.45 -5.07
N ALA A 310 19.13 -15.15 -6.08
CA ALA A 310 18.64 -14.46 -7.27
C ALA A 310 17.49 -15.25 -7.92
N GLY A 311 16.44 -14.55 -8.36
CA GLY A 311 15.25 -15.16 -8.95
C GLY A 311 14.33 -15.90 -7.97
N ASN A 312 14.55 -15.79 -6.64
CA ASN A 312 13.79 -16.52 -5.63
C ASN A 312 13.31 -15.64 -4.49
N GLY A 313 12.04 -15.80 -4.10
CA GLY A 313 11.52 -15.24 -2.87
C GLY A 313 10.09 -14.75 -2.92
N PRO A 314 9.53 -14.43 -1.75
CA PRO A 314 8.26 -13.73 -1.63
C PRO A 314 8.45 -12.25 -1.97
N PHE A 315 7.56 -11.70 -2.82
CA PHE A 315 7.65 -10.34 -3.35
C PHE A 315 6.34 -9.57 -3.13
N SER A 316 6.23 -8.83 -2.04
CA SER A 316 5.10 -7.94 -1.78
C SER A 316 5.21 -6.69 -2.63
N LEU A 317 4.27 -6.48 -3.55
CA LEU A 317 4.29 -5.36 -4.49
C LEU A 317 3.59 -4.13 -3.89
N THR A 318 4.38 -3.20 -3.34
CA THR A 318 3.89 -1.93 -2.80
C THR A 318 3.22 -1.09 -3.90
N GLY A 319 2.02 -0.56 -3.60
CA GLY A 319 1.25 0.21 -4.57
C GLY A 319 1.74 1.64 -4.74
N GLN A 320 1.91 2.39 -3.67
CA GLN A 320 2.25 3.83 -3.70
C GLN A 320 3.76 4.07 -3.84
N PRO A 321 4.16 5.24 -4.40
CA PRO A 321 5.55 5.49 -4.82
C PRO A 321 6.56 5.50 -3.68
N ASN A 322 6.15 5.97 -2.48
CA ASN A 322 7.04 6.05 -1.32
C ASN A 322 6.40 5.47 -0.03
N ALA A 323 5.48 4.53 -0.15
CA ALA A 323 4.95 3.85 1.03
C ALA A 323 6.03 3.00 1.73
N MET A 324 7.06 2.56 1.02
CA MET A 324 8.24 1.90 1.60
C MET A 324 9.02 2.90 2.46
N GLY A 325 9.42 4.05 1.92
CA GLY A 325 10.13 5.10 2.65
C GLY A 325 9.37 5.61 3.88
N GLY A 326 8.04 5.75 3.78
CA GLY A 326 7.21 6.07 4.95
C GLY A 326 7.33 5.02 6.06
N ARG A 327 7.41 3.74 5.73
CA ARG A 327 7.62 2.65 6.71
C ARG A 327 9.06 2.65 7.27
N GLU A 328 10.04 2.95 6.43
CA GLU A 328 11.44 3.11 6.84
C GLU A 328 11.60 4.21 7.88
N VAL A 329 10.95 5.34 7.69
CA VAL A 329 10.93 6.44 8.66
C VAL A 329 10.22 6.05 9.97
N GLY A 330 9.21 5.18 9.91
CA GLY A 330 8.36 4.85 11.05
C GLY A 330 6.97 5.48 10.96
N GLY A 331 6.49 5.80 9.76
CA GLY A 331 5.19 6.44 9.51
C GLY A 331 3.96 5.56 9.79
N LEU A 332 4.12 4.36 10.33
CA LEU A 332 3.01 3.57 10.89
C LEU A 332 2.97 3.74 12.40
N SER A 333 1.76 3.86 12.97
CA SER A 333 1.54 4.02 14.42
C SER A 333 2.07 2.86 15.26
N THR A 334 2.31 1.72 14.65
CA THR A 334 2.88 0.49 15.26
C THR A 334 4.41 0.39 15.14
N MET A 335 5.08 1.45 14.64
CA MET A 335 6.53 1.56 14.50
C MET A 335 6.98 2.91 15.06
N LEU A 336 8.14 2.98 15.70
CA LEU A 336 8.63 4.23 16.24
C LEU A 336 9.39 5.03 15.18
N ALA A 337 10.53 4.52 14.74
CA ALA A 337 11.35 5.10 13.68
C ALA A 337 12.36 4.05 13.18
N VAL A 338 12.83 4.16 11.96
CA VAL A 338 13.88 3.33 11.33
C VAL A 338 13.71 1.82 11.60
N HIS A 339 12.49 1.33 11.46
CA HIS A 339 12.04 -0.03 11.80
C HIS A 339 12.19 -0.44 13.29
N LEU A 340 12.55 0.48 14.19
CA LEU A 340 12.56 0.25 15.62
C LEU A 340 11.12 0.29 16.17
N GLY A 341 10.89 -0.47 17.26
CA GLY A 341 9.60 -0.55 17.94
C GLY A 341 9.50 0.38 19.17
N PHE A 342 8.53 0.08 20.05
CA PHE A 342 8.28 0.84 21.29
C PHE A 342 8.83 0.11 22.53
N ASP A 343 9.82 -0.77 22.37
CA ASP A 343 10.56 -1.31 23.49
C ASP A 343 11.47 -0.25 24.12
N SER A 344 11.87 -0.48 25.38
CA SER A 344 12.60 0.52 26.17
C SER A 344 13.95 0.91 25.57
N GLU A 345 14.63 -0.02 24.88
CA GLU A 345 15.93 0.25 24.24
C GLU A 345 15.76 1.13 23.00
N SER A 346 14.79 0.78 22.15
CA SER A 346 14.43 1.53 20.95
C SER A 346 13.99 2.95 21.30
N ILE A 347 13.12 3.12 22.30
CA ILE A 347 12.69 4.43 22.79
C ILE A 347 13.90 5.25 23.29
N LYS A 348 14.80 4.62 24.06
CA LYS A 348 16.00 5.31 24.56
C LYS A 348 16.89 5.80 23.41
N LYS A 349 17.17 4.96 22.41
CA LYS A 349 17.98 5.33 21.23
C LYS A 349 17.37 6.51 20.47
N VAL A 350 16.07 6.43 20.16
CA VAL A 350 15.37 7.47 19.40
C VAL A 350 15.23 8.76 20.22
N SER A 351 14.93 8.66 21.52
CA SER A 351 14.85 9.81 22.43
C SER A 351 16.19 10.57 22.54
N GLN A 352 17.29 9.83 22.60
CA GLN A 352 18.63 10.42 22.61
C GLN A 352 18.95 11.10 21.28
N PHE A 353 18.62 10.47 20.16
CA PHE A 353 18.87 11.04 18.83
C PHE A 353 18.09 12.33 18.59
N TRP A 354 16.79 12.35 18.88
CA TRP A 354 15.94 13.54 18.74
C TRP A 354 16.06 14.53 19.90
N ASN A 355 16.83 14.22 20.93
CA ASN A 355 16.95 15.02 22.16
C ASN A 355 15.57 15.35 22.77
N THR A 356 14.73 14.35 22.94
CA THR A 356 13.37 14.49 23.47
C THR A 356 13.09 13.52 24.61
N LYS A 357 12.14 13.88 25.50
CA LYS A 357 11.62 13.00 26.57
C LYS A 357 10.13 12.70 26.41
N LYS A 358 9.54 13.08 25.26
CA LYS A 358 8.07 13.02 25.07
C LYS A 358 7.57 11.74 24.41
N ILE A 359 8.45 10.86 23.91
CA ILE A 359 8.04 9.62 23.23
C ILE A 359 7.24 8.74 24.18
N ASP A 360 5.99 8.42 23.80
CA ASP A 360 5.13 7.49 24.53
C ASP A 360 5.58 6.04 24.27
N LYS A 361 5.42 5.18 25.28
CA LYS A 361 5.79 3.76 25.20
C LYS A 361 4.74 2.88 24.51
N ASN A 362 3.53 3.39 24.33
CA ASN A 362 2.44 2.63 23.73
C ASN A 362 2.40 2.87 22.22
N VAL A 363 1.95 1.88 21.46
CA VAL A 363 1.63 2.06 20.04
C VAL A 363 0.49 3.06 19.89
N GLY A 364 0.48 3.80 18.79
CA GLY A 364 -0.59 4.76 18.49
C GLY A 364 -1.80 4.10 17.79
N LEU A 365 -2.84 4.90 17.64
CA LEU A 365 -4.02 4.55 16.84
C LEU A 365 -3.63 4.42 15.37
N THR A 366 -4.14 3.40 14.70
CA THR A 366 -4.01 3.28 13.26
C THR A 366 -4.97 4.22 12.53
N ALA A 367 -4.70 4.50 11.25
CA ALA A 367 -5.54 5.34 10.41
C ALA A 367 -7.03 4.90 10.43
N THR A 368 -7.27 3.60 10.50
CA THR A 368 -8.63 3.03 10.60
C THR A 368 -9.29 3.20 11.96
N GLN A 369 -8.50 3.38 13.03
CA GLN A 369 -9.01 3.58 14.39
C GLN A 369 -9.17 5.05 14.76
N MET A 370 -8.43 5.96 14.10
CA MET A 370 -8.41 7.38 14.46
C MET A 370 -9.78 8.03 14.41
N LEU A 371 -10.64 7.66 13.46
CA LEU A 371 -11.98 8.23 13.35
C LEU A 371 -12.91 7.78 14.50
N ASP A 372 -12.77 6.54 14.97
CA ASP A 372 -13.56 5.99 16.09
C ASP A 372 -13.06 6.45 17.48
N ALA A 373 -11.94 7.19 17.55
CA ALA A 373 -11.22 7.44 18.80
C ALA A 373 -11.52 8.77 19.48
N ASN A 374 -12.56 9.49 19.07
CA ASN A 374 -12.93 10.81 19.61
C ASN A 374 -11.74 11.80 19.63
N LEU A 375 -11.05 11.92 18.51
CA LEU A 375 -9.97 12.91 18.36
C LEU A 375 -10.54 14.33 18.41
N ASP A 376 -9.74 15.27 18.92
CA ASP A 376 -10.05 16.70 18.89
C ASP A 376 -9.35 17.42 17.72
N VAL A 377 -8.22 16.85 17.25
CA VAL A 377 -7.46 17.35 16.09
C VAL A 377 -7.06 16.18 15.20
N LEU A 378 -7.37 16.26 13.90
CA LEU A 378 -6.91 15.32 12.89
C LEU A 378 -6.27 16.09 11.73
N ILE A 379 -4.98 15.84 11.50
CA ILE A 379 -4.23 16.39 10.37
C ILE A 379 -4.13 15.31 9.28
N ILE A 380 -4.72 15.59 8.13
CA ILE A 380 -4.79 14.71 6.97
C ILE A 380 -3.88 15.27 5.88
N CYS A 381 -2.92 14.47 5.41
CA CYS A 381 -1.92 14.93 4.45
C CYS A 381 -1.94 14.08 3.18
N HIS A 382 -2.31 14.68 2.04
CA HIS A 382 -2.36 14.06 0.69
C HIS A 382 -3.07 12.71 0.62
N THR A 383 -4.09 12.51 1.47
CA THR A 383 -4.93 11.31 1.45
C THR A 383 -6.39 11.69 1.62
N ASP A 384 -7.30 10.82 1.24
CA ASP A 384 -8.73 11.10 1.19
C ASP A 384 -9.52 9.99 1.92
N PRO A 385 -9.55 10.04 3.28
CA PRO A 385 -10.21 9.01 4.09
C PRO A 385 -11.70 8.86 3.79
N VAL A 386 -12.42 9.93 3.45
CA VAL A 386 -13.84 9.86 3.11
C VAL A 386 -14.07 9.06 1.84
N TYR A 387 -13.17 9.20 0.86
CA TYR A 387 -13.22 8.41 -0.36
C TYR A 387 -12.82 6.95 -0.15
N HIS A 388 -11.70 6.68 0.56
CA HIS A 388 -11.07 5.37 0.49
C HIS A 388 -11.28 4.46 1.70
N LEU A 389 -11.73 4.97 2.85
CA LEU A 389 -12.03 4.08 3.99
C LEU A 389 -13.34 3.32 3.75
N PRO A 390 -13.43 2.06 4.19
CA PRO A 390 -14.63 1.27 4.01
C PRO A 390 -15.78 1.76 4.90
N ASN A 391 -17.02 1.37 4.57
CA ASN A 391 -18.22 1.81 5.27
C ASN A 391 -18.32 3.35 5.33
N ARG A 392 -18.38 3.96 4.15
CA ARG A 392 -18.31 5.42 3.96
C ARG A 392 -19.35 6.17 4.80
N ASN A 393 -20.58 5.66 4.96
CA ASN A 393 -21.60 6.28 5.81
C ASN A 393 -21.09 6.49 7.25
N LYS A 394 -20.42 5.48 7.82
CA LYS A 394 -19.79 5.56 9.15
C LYS A 394 -18.64 6.57 9.16
N VAL A 395 -17.81 6.57 8.12
CA VAL A 395 -16.67 7.50 7.99
C VAL A 395 -17.17 8.95 7.99
N GLU A 396 -18.19 9.28 7.20
CA GLU A 396 -18.77 10.61 7.13
C GLU A 396 -19.41 11.03 8.46
N GLU A 397 -20.05 10.10 9.17
CA GLU A 397 -20.62 10.38 10.51
C GLU A 397 -19.52 10.68 11.53
N LEU A 398 -18.43 9.94 11.50
CA LEU A 398 -17.35 10.06 12.50
C LEU A 398 -16.47 11.29 12.26
N ILE A 399 -16.10 11.59 11.02
CA ILE A 399 -15.23 12.75 10.72
C ILE A 399 -15.93 14.07 11.06
N LYS A 400 -17.27 14.16 10.92
CA LYS A 400 -18.08 15.32 11.33
C LYS A 400 -18.00 15.63 12.82
N LYS A 401 -17.66 14.64 13.66
CA LYS A 401 -17.57 14.79 15.12
C LYS A 401 -16.22 15.33 15.58
N ILE A 402 -15.23 15.40 14.71
CA ILE A 402 -13.88 15.87 15.04
C ILE A 402 -13.86 17.39 15.07
N PRO A 403 -13.57 18.03 16.22
CA PRO A 403 -13.65 19.48 16.37
C PRO A 403 -12.73 20.29 15.45
N MET A 404 -11.58 19.69 15.01
CA MET A 404 -10.69 20.32 14.05
C MET A 404 -10.12 19.27 13.10
N VAL A 405 -10.50 19.32 11.85
CA VAL A 405 -9.91 18.56 10.73
C VAL A 405 -9.10 19.53 9.89
N VAL A 406 -7.81 19.24 9.73
CA VAL A 406 -6.88 20.00 8.88
C VAL A 406 -6.52 19.14 7.67
N GLU A 407 -6.73 19.66 6.47
CA GLU A 407 -6.33 19.02 5.22
C GLU A 407 -5.13 19.74 4.61
N MET A 408 -4.02 19.03 4.47
CA MET A 408 -2.86 19.44 3.67
C MET A 408 -2.95 18.77 2.32
N ASN A 409 -3.18 19.53 1.26
CA ASN A 409 -3.41 18.97 -0.08
C ASN A 409 -2.94 19.94 -1.16
N ALA A 410 -2.59 19.40 -2.33
CA ALA A 410 -2.27 20.19 -3.51
C ALA A 410 -3.52 20.59 -4.33
N TYR A 411 -4.65 19.96 -4.07
CA TYR A 411 -5.88 20.05 -4.88
C TYR A 411 -7.11 20.26 -4.00
N GLU A 412 -8.14 20.94 -4.57
CA GLU A 412 -9.40 21.24 -3.89
C GLU A 412 -10.46 20.13 -4.01
N ASN A 413 -10.24 19.14 -4.86
CA ASN A 413 -11.23 18.14 -5.28
C ASN A 413 -11.20 16.83 -4.48
N SER A 414 -10.79 16.86 -3.21
CA SER A 414 -10.89 15.74 -2.28
C SER A 414 -12.28 15.65 -1.67
N GLU A 415 -12.80 14.44 -1.45
CA GLU A 415 -14.07 14.22 -0.71
C GLU A 415 -13.92 14.65 0.76
N THR A 416 -12.72 14.51 1.33
CA THR A 416 -12.39 14.93 2.69
C THR A 416 -12.47 16.46 2.86
N SER A 417 -12.26 17.22 1.78
CA SER A 417 -12.37 18.68 1.78
C SER A 417 -13.70 19.19 2.31
N ASP A 418 -14.80 18.46 2.10
CA ASP A 418 -16.12 18.83 2.60
C ASP A 418 -16.22 18.80 4.13
N PHE A 419 -15.29 18.12 4.80
CA PHE A 419 -15.25 17.95 6.25
C PHE A 419 -14.08 18.68 6.93
N ALA A 420 -13.16 19.25 6.18
CA ALA A 420 -12.02 19.96 6.74
C ALA A 420 -12.41 21.35 7.24
N HIS A 421 -11.83 21.79 8.36
CA HIS A 421 -11.97 23.14 8.91
C HIS A 421 -10.90 24.06 8.35
N ILE A 422 -9.71 23.54 8.11
CA ILE A 422 -8.57 24.28 7.57
C ILE A 422 -8.01 23.51 6.37
N LYS A 423 -7.75 24.19 5.26
CA LYS A 423 -7.05 23.66 4.09
C LYS A 423 -5.72 24.36 3.92
N LEU A 424 -4.64 23.60 3.82
CA LEU A 424 -3.28 24.12 3.64
C LEU A 424 -2.75 23.71 2.25
N PRO A 425 -2.32 24.66 1.41
CA PRO A 425 -1.85 24.41 0.06
C PRO A 425 -0.44 23.81 0.06
N ALA A 426 -0.38 22.51 -0.19
CA ALA A 426 0.89 21.79 -0.31
C ALA A 426 1.38 21.74 -1.76
N ALA A 427 2.70 21.74 -1.95
CA ALA A 427 3.30 21.58 -3.26
C ALA A 427 3.09 20.16 -3.81
N PRO A 428 2.60 20.00 -5.05
CA PRO A 428 2.44 18.69 -5.68
C PRO A 428 3.79 18.09 -6.11
N TRP A 429 3.73 16.83 -6.57
CA TRP A 429 4.86 16.25 -7.31
C TRP A 429 5.36 17.20 -8.42
N GLY A 430 6.67 17.29 -8.57
CA GLY A 430 7.32 18.16 -9.56
C GLY A 430 7.52 19.61 -9.11
N GLU A 431 6.87 20.08 -8.04
CA GLU A 431 7.13 21.38 -7.41
C GLU A 431 7.94 21.28 -6.12
N LYS A 432 8.28 20.07 -5.67
CA LYS A 432 9.11 19.78 -4.50
C LYS A 432 10.15 18.72 -4.80
N GLU A 433 11.21 18.67 -4.00
CA GLU A 433 12.28 17.68 -4.11
C GLU A 433 12.44 16.89 -2.81
N GLY A 434 13.03 15.71 -2.90
CA GLY A 434 13.27 14.81 -1.79
C GLY A 434 13.59 13.41 -2.27
N THR A 435 13.40 12.40 -1.41
CA THR A 435 13.71 11.00 -1.72
C THR A 435 12.47 10.11 -1.67
N GLN A 436 12.52 9.02 -2.43
CA GLN A 436 11.50 7.97 -2.46
C GLN A 436 12.18 6.60 -2.40
N THR A 437 11.56 5.66 -1.70
CA THR A 437 11.94 4.23 -1.74
C THR A 437 10.86 3.43 -2.44
N ASN A 438 11.20 2.77 -3.53
CA ASN A 438 10.28 1.98 -4.34
C ASN A 438 9.99 0.59 -3.74
N LEU A 439 9.21 -0.22 -4.45
CA LEU A 439 8.72 -1.52 -3.98
C LEU A 439 9.81 -2.60 -3.78
N ASP A 440 11.02 -2.42 -4.30
CA ASP A 440 12.15 -3.34 -4.13
C ASP A 440 13.31 -2.73 -3.33
N ARG A 441 13.05 -1.71 -2.51
CA ARG A 441 13.99 -1.03 -1.60
C ARG A 441 14.99 -0.11 -2.30
N THR A 442 14.73 0.25 -3.55
CA THR A 442 15.56 1.22 -4.27
C THR A 442 15.19 2.64 -3.85
N VAL A 443 16.13 3.33 -3.26
CA VAL A 443 16.05 4.75 -2.87
C VAL A 443 16.48 5.62 -4.05
N THR A 444 15.66 6.61 -4.39
CA THR A 444 15.88 7.51 -5.53
C THR A 444 15.58 8.93 -5.14
N LYS A 445 16.31 9.88 -5.70
CA LYS A 445 16.02 11.31 -5.55
C LYS A 445 14.94 11.74 -6.54
N GLN A 446 13.90 12.40 -6.04
CA GLN A 446 12.97 13.20 -6.82
C GLN A 446 13.48 14.62 -6.92
N GLU A 447 13.72 15.09 -8.14
CA GLU A 447 14.10 16.49 -8.38
C GLU A 447 12.85 17.35 -8.62
N LYS A 448 12.96 18.62 -8.24
CA LYS A 448 11.97 19.66 -8.54
C LYS A 448 12.05 20.01 -10.03
N LEU A 449 10.93 19.94 -10.73
CA LEU A 449 10.85 20.18 -12.17
C LEU A 449 10.44 21.62 -12.51
N THR A 450 9.56 22.18 -11.68
CA THR A 450 8.99 23.53 -11.87
C THR A 450 9.05 24.33 -10.57
N ARG A 451 8.92 25.64 -10.68
CA ARG A 451 8.81 26.51 -9.50
C ARG A 451 7.44 26.29 -8.83
N SER A 452 7.42 26.21 -7.51
CA SER A 452 6.18 26.21 -6.74
C SER A 452 5.42 27.52 -6.94
N SER A 453 4.09 27.46 -6.82
CA SER A 453 3.31 28.69 -6.61
C SER A 453 3.81 29.41 -5.36
N ILE A 454 3.77 30.73 -5.36
CA ILE A 454 4.32 31.56 -4.26
C ILE A 454 3.75 31.20 -2.88
N ASP A 455 2.48 30.80 -2.85
CA ASP A 455 1.78 30.49 -1.59
C ASP A 455 1.77 28.99 -1.22
N CYS A 456 2.25 28.11 -2.11
CA CYS A 456 2.35 26.68 -1.81
C CYS A 456 3.70 26.34 -1.18
N LYS A 457 3.68 25.42 -0.20
CA LYS A 457 4.89 24.96 0.52
C LYS A 457 5.07 23.46 0.37
N ALA A 458 6.32 22.97 0.44
CA ALA A 458 6.56 21.56 0.61
C ALA A 458 5.97 21.07 1.95
N ASP A 459 5.61 19.81 2.04
CA ASP A 459 4.93 19.30 3.25
C ASP A 459 5.82 19.43 4.49
N TRP A 460 7.11 19.16 4.33
CA TRP A 460 8.07 19.32 5.43
C TRP A 460 8.14 20.79 5.92
N GLU A 461 8.03 21.80 5.03
CA GLU A 461 7.99 23.20 5.41
C GLU A 461 6.73 23.53 6.24
N ILE A 462 5.57 22.94 5.88
CA ILE A 462 4.32 23.12 6.61
C ILE A 462 4.43 22.52 8.02
N PHE A 463 4.96 21.31 8.13
CA PHE A 463 5.18 20.68 9.44
C PHE A 463 6.23 21.44 10.27
N GLN A 464 7.27 22.01 9.64
CA GLN A 464 8.25 22.86 10.32
C GLN A 464 7.61 24.14 10.86
N LEU A 465 6.79 24.84 10.07
CA LEU A 465 6.07 26.02 10.55
C LEU A 465 5.20 25.70 11.76
N LEU A 466 4.47 24.58 11.71
CA LEU A 466 3.67 24.12 12.84
C LEU A 466 4.52 23.79 14.07
N ALA A 467 5.65 23.12 13.88
CA ALA A 467 6.58 22.79 14.96
C ALA A 467 7.18 24.07 15.61
N GLN A 468 7.56 25.04 14.81
CA GLN A 468 8.10 26.32 15.28
C GLN A 468 7.05 27.11 16.06
N GLU A 469 5.79 27.16 15.60
CA GLU A 469 4.69 27.81 16.31
C GLU A 469 4.32 27.07 17.61
N LEU A 470 4.53 25.77 17.69
CA LEU A 470 4.42 24.99 18.91
C LEU A 470 5.56 25.23 19.92
N GLY A 471 6.61 25.95 19.52
CA GLY A 471 7.75 26.34 20.37
C GLY A 471 9.02 25.52 20.13
N PHE A 472 9.08 24.64 19.13
CA PHE A 472 10.21 23.76 18.85
C PHE A 472 11.14 24.33 17.76
N LYS A 473 11.48 25.64 17.85
CA LYS A 473 12.24 26.36 16.81
C LYS A 473 13.63 25.80 16.57
N ASN A 474 14.31 25.33 17.62
CA ASN A 474 15.69 24.85 17.54
C ASN A 474 15.74 23.44 16.88
N GLU A 475 14.76 22.60 17.16
CA GLU A 475 14.70 21.21 16.71
C GLU A 475 14.14 21.06 15.28
N PHE A 476 13.48 22.12 14.80
CA PHE A 476 12.90 22.19 13.46
C PHE A 476 13.34 23.48 12.78
N ASN A 477 14.61 23.53 12.36
CA ASN A 477 15.24 24.68 11.70
C ASN A 477 16.01 24.21 10.46
N TYR A 478 15.31 23.57 9.54
CA TYR A 478 15.89 23.08 8.30
C TYR A 478 15.77 24.14 7.21
N SER A 479 16.81 24.28 6.40
CA SER A 479 16.83 25.18 5.24
C SER A 479 16.55 24.45 3.92
N SER A 480 16.62 23.11 3.93
CA SER A 480 16.40 22.28 2.74
C SER A 480 15.94 20.86 3.09
N SER A 481 15.32 20.18 2.12
CA SER A 481 15.03 18.76 2.20
C SER A 481 16.28 17.89 2.34
N GLN A 482 17.42 18.35 1.81
CA GLN A 482 18.72 17.68 1.98
C GLN A 482 19.13 17.56 3.44
N GLU A 483 19.04 18.63 4.22
CA GLU A 483 19.37 18.60 5.66
C GLU A 483 18.51 17.61 6.43
N ILE A 484 17.21 17.49 6.05
CA ILE A 484 16.29 16.52 6.64
C ILE A 484 16.70 15.09 6.27
N PHE A 485 17.05 14.87 5.01
CA PHE A 485 17.52 13.54 4.58
C PHE A 485 18.83 13.15 5.28
N GLU A 486 19.76 14.07 5.45
CA GLU A 486 21.03 13.84 6.16
C GLU A 486 20.77 13.47 7.63
N GLU A 487 19.86 14.15 8.31
CA GLU A 487 19.45 13.77 9.68
C GLU A 487 18.78 12.39 9.71
N PHE A 488 17.86 12.10 8.77
CA PHE A 488 17.26 10.78 8.66
C PHE A 488 18.31 9.70 8.38
N GLN A 489 19.25 9.96 7.49
CA GLN A 489 20.35 9.05 7.15
C GLN A 489 21.20 8.72 8.37
N GLU A 490 21.58 9.73 9.19
CA GLU A 490 22.27 9.51 10.45
C GLU A 490 21.42 8.66 11.41
N MET A 491 20.11 8.91 11.47
CA MET A 491 19.19 8.11 12.28
C MET A 491 19.14 6.65 11.85
N THR A 492 19.28 6.33 10.56
CA THR A 492 19.29 4.94 10.08
C THR A 492 20.40 4.09 10.68
N LYS A 493 21.48 4.71 11.18
CA LYS A 493 22.57 4.01 11.90
C LYS A 493 22.10 3.37 13.22
N LEU A 494 20.98 3.83 13.78
CA LEU A 494 20.38 3.20 14.98
C LEU A 494 19.87 1.78 14.70
N ASN A 495 19.60 1.46 13.42
CA ASN A 495 19.27 0.14 12.95
C ASN A 495 20.26 -0.30 11.85
N PRO A 496 21.28 -1.10 12.17
CA PRO A 496 22.32 -1.50 11.21
C PRO A 496 21.81 -2.11 9.92
N HIS A 497 20.61 -2.66 9.94
CA HIS A 497 20.01 -3.33 8.78
C HIS A 497 19.40 -2.35 7.77
N LEU A 498 18.99 -1.16 8.24
CA LEU A 498 18.48 -0.08 7.38
C LEU A 498 19.58 0.94 7.01
N ASN A 499 20.77 0.83 7.56
CA ASN A 499 21.84 1.81 7.43
C ASN A 499 22.04 2.31 5.99
N MET A 500 21.76 3.57 5.75
CA MET A 500 21.89 4.26 4.45
C MET A 500 23.13 5.14 4.37
N SER A 501 24.10 5.03 5.28
CA SER A 501 25.29 5.88 5.32
C SER A 501 26.22 5.73 4.10
N GLU A 502 26.00 4.74 3.24
CA GLU A 502 26.77 4.51 2.02
C GLU A 502 26.33 5.41 0.85
N THR A 503 25.17 6.07 0.95
CA THR A 503 24.68 7.00 -0.06
C THR A 503 24.70 8.45 0.43
N SER A 504 24.28 9.40 -0.37
CA SER A 504 24.08 10.82 -0.04
C SER A 504 23.13 11.45 -1.06
N TYR A 505 22.63 12.63 -0.75
CA TYR A 505 21.76 13.36 -1.66
C TYR A 505 22.39 13.61 -3.05
N SER A 506 23.70 13.90 -3.08
CA SER A 506 24.45 14.07 -4.33
C SER A 506 24.62 12.76 -5.10
N LYS A 507 24.93 11.66 -4.43
CA LYS A 507 25.05 10.34 -5.07
C LYS A 507 23.71 9.88 -5.65
N LEU A 508 22.59 10.12 -4.96
CA LEU A 508 21.25 9.74 -5.43
C LEU A 508 20.81 10.51 -6.68
N LYS A 509 21.48 11.62 -7.04
CA LYS A 509 21.29 12.28 -8.35
C LYS A 509 21.86 11.48 -9.51
N GLU A 510 22.95 10.77 -9.26
CA GLU A 510 23.69 10.03 -10.28
C GLU A 510 23.16 8.60 -10.42
N GLU A 511 22.97 7.93 -9.28
CA GLU A 511 22.52 6.53 -9.24
C GLU A 511 21.59 6.24 -8.05
N PRO A 512 20.59 5.36 -8.23
CA PRO A 512 19.75 4.92 -7.12
C PRO A 512 20.54 4.02 -6.15
N PHE A 513 20.16 4.05 -4.87
CA PHE A 513 20.75 3.23 -3.81
C PHE A 513 19.77 2.14 -3.37
N ILE A 514 20.24 0.93 -3.11
CA ILE A 514 19.43 -0.17 -2.61
C ILE A 514 19.91 -0.55 -1.22
N TRP A 515 19.05 -0.35 -0.22
CA TRP A 515 19.39 -0.75 1.13
C TRP A 515 19.15 -2.25 1.39
N GLY A 516 19.88 -2.81 2.37
CA GLY A 516 19.68 -4.17 2.85
C GLY A 516 20.28 -5.28 1.98
N GLU A 517 21.15 -4.97 1.00
CA GLU A 517 21.81 -6.00 0.18
C GLU A 517 22.71 -6.94 1.01
N LYS A 518 23.30 -6.45 2.11
CA LYS A 518 24.07 -7.26 3.05
C LYS A 518 23.23 -8.38 3.68
N ILE A 519 21.95 -8.13 3.92
CA ILE A 519 20.97 -9.10 4.46
C ILE A 519 20.83 -10.30 3.51
N ARG A 520 20.59 -9.98 2.23
CA ARG A 520 20.44 -10.99 1.17
C ARG A 520 21.72 -11.82 1.03
N LYS A 521 22.90 -11.18 1.07
CA LYS A 521 24.22 -11.83 0.97
C LYS A 521 24.49 -12.74 2.15
N ASN A 522 24.22 -12.30 3.37
CA ASN A 522 24.52 -13.04 4.59
C ASN A 522 23.44 -14.07 4.96
N LYS A 523 22.26 -14.03 4.32
CA LYS A 523 21.08 -14.86 4.62
C LYS A 523 20.65 -14.79 6.09
N GLU A 524 20.83 -13.64 6.73
CA GLU A 524 20.47 -13.40 8.12
C GLU A 524 19.09 -12.76 8.24
N PHE A 525 18.28 -13.29 9.14
CA PHE A 525 16.99 -12.68 9.50
C PHE A 525 17.15 -11.81 10.75
N PHE A 526 16.14 -10.98 11.03
CA PHE A 526 16.17 -9.92 12.05
C PHE A 526 15.59 -10.35 13.39
N THR A 527 15.43 -11.63 13.61
CA THR A 527 15.05 -12.23 14.90
C THR A 527 16.25 -12.33 15.82
N GLU A 528 16.03 -12.52 17.12
CA GLU A 528 17.11 -12.61 18.12
C GLU A 528 18.17 -13.67 17.76
N ASN A 529 17.72 -14.81 17.23
CA ASN A 529 18.61 -15.91 16.82
C ASN A 529 18.95 -15.90 15.33
N LYS A 530 18.64 -14.81 14.62
CA LYS A 530 18.90 -14.60 13.19
C LYS A 530 18.23 -15.62 12.25
N LYS A 531 17.17 -16.30 12.70
CA LYS A 531 16.41 -17.28 11.92
C LYS A 531 15.01 -16.79 11.60
N ALA A 532 14.49 -17.16 10.43
CA ALA A 532 13.10 -16.94 10.09
C ALA A 532 12.16 -17.81 10.94
N ASN A 533 10.95 -17.34 11.14
CA ASN A 533 9.91 -18.07 11.85
C ASN A 533 8.86 -18.62 10.89
N LEU A 534 8.64 -19.94 10.87
CA LEU A 534 7.48 -20.56 10.26
C LEU A 534 6.25 -20.40 11.16
N HIS A 535 5.12 -20.12 10.55
CA HIS A 535 3.85 -19.93 11.24
C HIS A 535 2.77 -20.84 10.67
N PHE A 536 2.23 -21.74 11.48
CA PHE A 536 1.05 -22.49 11.07
C PHE A 536 -0.20 -21.62 11.16
N VAL A 537 -0.82 -21.37 10.02
CA VAL A 537 -2.04 -20.56 9.90
C VAL A 537 -3.18 -21.41 9.33
N GLN A 538 -4.40 -21.09 9.73
CA GLN A 538 -5.61 -21.80 9.28
C GLN A 538 -6.63 -20.83 8.76
N ASN A 539 -7.23 -21.17 7.63
CA ASN A 539 -8.33 -20.40 7.06
C ASN A 539 -9.54 -20.41 8.01
N LYS A 540 -9.98 -19.23 8.38
CA LYS A 540 -11.19 -18.99 9.16
C LYS A 540 -12.35 -18.67 8.21
N LEU A 541 -13.55 -18.99 8.64
CA LEU A 541 -14.73 -18.59 7.89
C LEU A 541 -14.78 -17.06 7.79
N LEU A 542 -15.24 -16.56 6.63
CA LEU A 542 -15.53 -15.14 6.46
C LEU A 542 -16.49 -14.66 7.53
N SER A 543 -16.21 -13.50 8.12
CA SER A 543 -17.10 -12.84 9.07
C SER A 543 -18.39 -12.39 8.39
N GLU A 544 -18.29 -11.95 7.14
CA GLU A 544 -19.44 -11.65 6.27
C GLU A 544 -19.54 -12.69 5.15
N LYS A 545 -20.65 -13.42 5.14
CA LYS A 545 -20.91 -14.50 4.14
C LYS A 545 -22.05 -14.10 3.24
N ALA A 546 -21.95 -14.54 1.99
CA ALA A 546 -23.11 -14.56 1.09
C ALA A 546 -24.24 -15.41 1.70
N ASN A 547 -25.48 -14.98 1.52
CA ASN A 547 -26.69 -15.63 1.97
C ASN A 547 -27.84 -15.40 0.97
N LEU A 548 -29.05 -15.84 1.29
CA LEU A 548 -30.20 -15.69 0.38
C LEU A 548 -30.56 -14.21 0.07
N ILE A 549 -30.27 -13.26 0.97
CA ILE A 549 -30.56 -11.84 0.77
C ILE A 549 -29.43 -11.17 -0.02
N TYR A 550 -28.18 -11.48 0.31
CA TYR A 550 -26.97 -10.96 -0.32
C TYR A 550 -26.16 -12.13 -0.90
N PRO A 551 -26.54 -12.63 -2.11
CA PRO A 551 -26.04 -13.91 -2.62
C PRO A 551 -24.64 -13.84 -3.23
N LEU A 552 -24.10 -12.66 -3.50
CA LEU A 552 -22.84 -12.45 -4.20
C LEU A 552 -21.78 -11.82 -3.29
N ILE A 553 -20.51 -12.08 -3.59
CA ILE A 553 -19.37 -11.43 -2.93
C ILE A 553 -18.83 -10.32 -3.84
N LEU A 554 -18.73 -9.11 -3.30
CA LEU A 554 -18.09 -7.98 -3.95
C LEU A 554 -16.57 -8.14 -3.92
N LEU A 555 -15.97 -8.12 -5.10
CA LEU A 555 -14.52 -7.94 -5.30
C LEU A 555 -14.24 -6.51 -5.73
N THR A 556 -13.13 -5.96 -5.26
CA THR A 556 -12.65 -4.64 -5.67
C THR A 556 -11.26 -4.72 -6.28
N GLY A 557 -10.90 -3.77 -7.12
CA GLY A 557 -9.58 -3.76 -7.73
C GLY A 557 -9.34 -2.52 -8.58
N ARG A 558 -8.15 -2.43 -9.17
CA ARG A 558 -7.75 -1.28 -9.97
C ARG A 558 -8.15 -1.41 -11.44
N THR A 559 -8.16 -0.27 -12.10
CA THR A 559 -8.18 -0.14 -13.56
C THR A 559 -6.89 0.56 -14.02
N ARG A 560 -6.39 0.23 -15.22
CA ARG A 560 -5.06 0.60 -15.70
C ARG A 560 -4.77 2.11 -15.67
N ASP A 561 -5.74 2.92 -16.08
CA ASP A 561 -5.54 4.34 -16.30
C ASP A 561 -6.00 5.21 -15.11
N GLN A 562 -6.41 4.57 -14.02
CA GLN A 562 -6.82 5.23 -12.79
C GLN A 562 -5.89 4.96 -11.62
N TRP A 563 -5.85 5.91 -10.67
CA TRP A 563 -5.01 5.82 -9.48
C TRP A 563 -5.73 6.35 -8.24
N HIS A 564 -5.95 5.47 -7.25
CA HIS A 564 -6.65 5.77 -5.99
C HIS A 564 -7.98 6.52 -6.19
N SER A 565 -8.16 7.68 -5.54
CA SER A 565 -9.35 8.55 -5.63
C SER A 565 -9.53 9.21 -7.00
N GLY A 566 -8.58 9.08 -7.90
CA GLY A 566 -8.64 9.73 -9.20
C GLY A 566 -8.24 11.21 -9.19
N THR A 567 -7.86 11.78 -8.06
CA THR A 567 -7.53 13.22 -7.91
C THR A 567 -6.59 13.73 -9.01
N LYS A 568 -5.56 12.97 -9.36
CA LYS A 568 -4.65 13.30 -10.48
C LYS A 568 -5.09 12.68 -11.81
N THR A 569 -5.60 11.45 -11.80
CA THR A 569 -5.89 10.70 -13.04
C THR A 569 -7.19 11.09 -13.71
N ASN A 570 -8.10 11.77 -13.02
CA ASN A 570 -9.30 12.37 -13.61
C ASN A 570 -9.04 13.71 -14.31
N LEU A 571 -7.80 14.24 -14.26
CA LEU A 571 -7.44 15.50 -14.93
C LEU A 571 -7.09 15.31 -16.42
N PRO A 572 -6.26 14.31 -16.81
CA PRO A 572 -5.92 14.08 -18.22
C PRO A 572 -7.08 13.43 -18.97
N ARG A 573 -7.64 14.13 -19.96
CA ARG A 573 -8.70 13.57 -20.83
C ARG A 573 -8.31 12.24 -21.49
N THR A 574 -7.04 12.02 -21.74
CA THR A 574 -6.49 10.78 -22.31
C THR A 574 -6.68 9.58 -21.39
N LEU A 575 -6.61 9.75 -20.07
CA LEU A 575 -6.81 8.69 -19.10
C LEU A 575 -8.29 8.33 -18.90
N LEU A 576 -9.20 9.27 -19.18
CA LEU A 576 -10.65 9.05 -19.06
C LEU A 576 -11.26 8.40 -20.32
N LYS A 577 -10.58 8.46 -21.46
CA LYS A 577 -11.12 7.96 -22.74
C LYS A 577 -11.33 6.45 -22.80
N PHE A 578 -10.59 5.69 -22.02
CA PHE A 578 -10.45 4.25 -22.22
C PHE A 578 -11.37 3.41 -21.35
N LYS A 579 -12.04 3.98 -20.35
CA LYS A 579 -12.97 3.21 -19.51
C LYS A 579 -13.97 4.12 -18.80
N ASP A 580 -15.25 3.79 -18.98
CA ASP A 580 -16.28 4.24 -18.05
C ASP A 580 -15.94 3.64 -16.66
N LEU A 581 -15.80 4.49 -15.65
CA LEU A 581 -15.44 4.03 -14.30
C LEU A 581 -16.65 3.52 -13.52
N ASN A 582 -17.85 3.76 -14.03
CA ASN A 582 -19.10 3.34 -13.42
C ASN A 582 -19.57 2.04 -14.06
N PHE A 583 -18.92 0.93 -13.72
CA PHE A 583 -19.32 -0.40 -14.17
C PHE A 583 -19.22 -1.45 -13.07
N CYS A 584 -20.06 -2.46 -13.17
CA CYS A 584 -20.06 -3.69 -12.36
C CYS A 584 -19.93 -4.91 -13.27
N GLU A 585 -18.85 -5.68 -13.15
CA GLU A 585 -18.72 -6.96 -13.86
C GLU A 585 -19.64 -8.01 -13.22
N ILE A 586 -20.43 -8.67 -14.06
CA ILE A 586 -21.40 -9.67 -13.65
C ILE A 586 -21.26 -10.90 -14.55
N HIS A 587 -21.22 -12.09 -13.93
CA HIS A 587 -21.19 -13.33 -14.69
C HIS A 587 -22.51 -13.54 -15.47
N PRO A 588 -22.48 -14.07 -16.74
CA PRO A 588 -23.68 -14.25 -17.59
C PRO A 588 -24.82 -15.01 -16.93
N LYS A 589 -24.52 -16.02 -16.10
CA LYS A 589 -25.55 -16.77 -15.37
C LYS A 589 -26.31 -15.90 -14.37
N ASN A 590 -25.61 -15.01 -13.65
CA ASN A 590 -26.25 -14.07 -12.73
C ASN A 590 -27.06 -13.02 -13.49
N ALA A 591 -26.50 -12.48 -14.57
CA ALA A 591 -27.21 -11.53 -15.41
C ALA A 591 -28.55 -12.09 -15.91
N LYS A 592 -28.54 -13.36 -16.38
CA LYS A 592 -29.76 -14.07 -16.78
C LYS A 592 -30.72 -14.30 -15.60
N ALA A 593 -30.21 -14.67 -14.42
CA ALA A 593 -31.04 -14.96 -13.24
C ALA A 593 -31.74 -13.69 -12.69
N PHE A 594 -31.16 -12.52 -12.86
CA PHE A 594 -31.70 -11.24 -12.41
C PHE A 594 -32.31 -10.39 -13.55
N ASP A 595 -32.50 -10.96 -14.76
CA ASP A 595 -33.01 -10.28 -15.96
C ASP A 595 -32.25 -8.99 -16.30
N ILE A 596 -30.91 -9.02 -16.18
CA ILE A 596 -30.01 -7.88 -16.46
C ILE A 596 -29.36 -8.09 -17.83
N LYS A 597 -29.35 -7.05 -18.65
CA LYS A 597 -28.67 -6.99 -19.94
C LYS A 597 -27.37 -6.16 -19.82
N ASP A 598 -26.44 -6.39 -20.74
CA ASP A 598 -25.21 -5.60 -20.81
C ASP A 598 -25.53 -4.12 -21.02
N GLY A 599 -24.93 -3.24 -20.19
CA GLY A 599 -25.18 -1.82 -20.19
C GLY A 599 -26.38 -1.35 -19.37
N ASP A 600 -27.24 -2.23 -18.86
CA ASP A 600 -28.35 -1.86 -17.97
C ASP A 600 -27.83 -1.14 -16.71
N PHE A 601 -28.57 -0.15 -16.23
CA PHE A 601 -28.34 0.37 -14.89
C PHE A 601 -28.87 -0.58 -13.85
N ILE A 602 -28.06 -0.85 -12.85
CA ILE A 602 -28.35 -1.76 -11.75
C ILE A 602 -28.14 -1.07 -10.41
N LYS A 603 -28.93 -1.44 -9.44
CA LYS A 603 -28.73 -1.13 -8.04
C LYS A 603 -27.96 -2.26 -7.38
N ILE A 604 -26.93 -1.91 -6.65
CA ILE A 604 -26.11 -2.83 -5.88
C ILE A 604 -26.24 -2.45 -4.42
N SER A 605 -26.66 -3.38 -3.56
CA SER A 605 -26.88 -3.12 -2.14
C SER A 605 -26.08 -4.07 -1.27
N SER A 606 -25.58 -3.56 -0.15
CA SER A 606 -24.96 -4.32 0.93
C SER A 606 -25.73 -4.07 2.23
N ARG A 607 -25.20 -4.55 3.37
CA ARG A 607 -25.73 -4.23 4.70
C ARG A 607 -25.50 -2.78 5.14
N ARG A 608 -24.67 -2.02 4.42
CA ARG A 608 -24.20 -0.67 4.80
C ARG A 608 -24.78 0.43 3.93
N GLY A 609 -25.12 0.13 2.71
CA GLY A 609 -25.67 1.11 1.76
C GLY A 609 -25.91 0.50 0.40
N GLU A 610 -26.20 1.37 -0.54
CA GLU A 610 -26.49 1.02 -1.92
C GLU A 610 -25.87 2.03 -2.88
N ILE A 611 -25.56 1.58 -4.09
CA ILE A 611 -25.03 2.40 -5.19
C ILE A 611 -25.68 1.98 -6.50
N GLU A 612 -25.54 2.85 -7.51
CA GLU A 612 -25.93 2.54 -8.88
C GLU A 612 -24.70 2.34 -9.76
N SER A 613 -24.77 1.41 -10.69
CA SER A 613 -23.70 1.12 -11.64
C SER A 613 -24.24 0.54 -12.94
N LYS A 614 -23.45 0.60 -14.02
CA LYS A 614 -23.77 -0.10 -15.27
C LYS A 614 -23.30 -1.55 -15.22
N ALA A 615 -24.14 -2.47 -15.63
CA ALA A 615 -23.79 -3.87 -15.79
C ALA A 615 -22.82 -4.06 -16.96
N LEU A 616 -21.73 -4.77 -16.70
CA LEU A 616 -20.80 -5.30 -17.70
C LEU A 616 -20.84 -6.82 -17.62
N ILE A 617 -21.48 -7.46 -18.60
CA ILE A 617 -21.63 -8.92 -18.59
C ILE A 617 -20.35 -9.54 -19.14
N THR A 618 -19.71 -10.38 -18.35
CA THR A 618 -18.47 -11.06 -18.72
C THR A 618 -18.32 -12.42 -18.03
N ASP A 619 -17.76 -13.38 -18.73
CA ASP A 619 -17.36 -14.69 -18.20
C ASP A 619 -15.98 -14.68 -17.50
N SER A 620 -15.32 -13.51 -17.52
CA SER A 620 -14.02 -13.29 -16.85
C SER A 620 -14.11 -13.24 -15.32
N ILE A 621 -15.31 -13.37 -14.76
CA ILE A 621 -15.54 -13.35 -13.30
C ILE A 621 -16.27 -14.64 -12.87
N ARG A 622 -16.09 -15.03 -11.62
CA ARG A 622 -16.77 -16.21 -11.04
C ARG A 622 -18.26 -15.94 -10.82
N GLU A 623 -19.05 -17.01 -10.88
CA GLU A 623 -20.52 -16.99 -10.66
C GLU A 623 -20.92 -16.51 -9.25
N ASP A 624 -20.08 -16.72 -8.24
CA ASP A 624 -20.34 -16.35 -6.84
C ASP A 624 -19.86 -14.93 -6.48
N THR A 625 -19.43 -14.13 -7.47
CA THR A 625 -18.84 -12.80 -7.25
C THR A 625 -19.35 -11.75 -8.23
N ILE A 626 -19.19 -10.47 -7.86
CA ILE A 626 -19.21 -9.31 -8.76
C ILE A 626 -17.93 -8.51 -8.56
N PHE A 627 -17.56 -7.67 -9.53
CA PHE A 627 -16.42 -6.79 -9.43
C PHE A 627 -16.80 -5.35 -9.73
N ILE A 628 -16.35 -4.43 -8.87
CA ILE A 628 -16.47 -2.98 -9.07
C ILE A 628 -15.07 -2.37 -8.87
N PRO A 629 -14.61 -1.46 -9.77
CA PRO A 629 -13.31 -0.83 -9.60
C PRO A 629 -13.28 0.08 -8.36
N VAL A 630 -12.13 0.11 -7.67
CA VAL A 630 -11.90 1.03 -6.53
C VAL A 630 -11.96 2.51 -6.92
N SER A 631 -11.91 2.81 -8.21
CA SER A 631 -12.11 4.16 -8.77
C SER A 631 -13.58 4.54 -8.95
N HIS A 632 -14.52 3.65 -8.66
CA HIS A 632 -15.94 4.00 -8.55
C HIS A 632 -16.14 4.82 -7.28
N ARG A 633 -16.62 6.05 -7.44
CA ARG A 633 -16.66 7.06 -6.37
C ARG A 633 -17.42 6.62 -5.12
N GLU A 634 -18.44 5.78 -5.29
CA GLU A 634 -19.35 5.37 -4.23
C GLU A 634 -19.09 3.95 -3.69
N ILE A 635 -18.06 3.26 -4.19
CA ILE A 635 -17.81 1.85 -3.87
C ILE A 635 -17.79 1.57 -2.35
N ASN A 636 -17.27 2.50 -1.56
CA ASN A 636 -17.11 2.33 -0.13
C ASN A 636 -18.39 2.49 0.69
N TYR A 637 -19.50 2.86 0.09
CA TYR A 637 -20.83 2.67 0.71
C TYR A 637 -21.22 1.18 0.82
N LEU A 638 -20.60 0.31 0.00
CA LEU A 638 -20.87 -1.13 0.02
C LEU A 638 -19.90 -1.93 0.89
N THR A 639 -18.65 -1.47 1.01
CA THR A 639 -17.56 -2.25 1.63
C THR A 639 -17.71 -2.38 3.14
N ASN A 640 -17.33 -3.55 3.68
CA ASN A 640 -17.35 -3.80 5.11
C ASN A 640 -16.12 -3.18 5.82
N ASP A 641 -16.27 -2.86 7.10
CA ASP A 641 -15.23 -2.27 7.95
C ASP A 641 -14.53 -3.31 8.85
N LEU A 642 -14.54 -4.57 8.43
CA LEU A 642 -13.80 -5.62 9.11
C LEU A 642 -12.30 -5.43 8.93
N LEU A 643 -11.55 -5.66 9.99
CA LEU A 643 -10.11 -5.48 10.01
C LEU A 643 -9.39 -6.80 10.24
N ASP A 644 -8.21 -6.95 9.64
CA ASP A 644 -7.25 -7.97 10.07
C ASP A 644 -6.84 -7.71 11.52
N LYS A 645 -6.80 -8.77 12.34
CA LYS A 645 -6.61 -8.64 13.80
C LYS A 645 -5.23 -8.10 14.20
N GLU A 646 -4.22 -8.33 13.37
CA GLU A 646 -2.83 -7.96 13.69
C GLU A 646 -2.41 -6.68 12.97
N SER A 647 -2.69 -6.62 11.68
CA SER A 647 -2.30 -5.47 10.85
C SER A 647 -3.29 -4.32 10.90
N LEU A 648 -4.52 -4.55 11.36
CA LEU A 648 -5.65 -3.63 11.31
C LEU A 648 -5.92 -3.10 9.89
N GLN A 649 -5.56 -3.89 8.87
CA GLN A 649 -5.87 -3.62 7.48
C GLN A 649 -7.33 -3.94 7.19
N PRO A 650 -8.08 -3.05 6.50
CA PRO A 650 -9.46 -3.31 6.12
C PRO A 650 -9.62 -4.41 5.07
N ASP A 651 -10.76 -5.09 5.14
CA ASP A 651 -11.20 -6.09 4.18
C ASP A 651 -12.10 -5.47 3.11
N TYR A 652 -11.55 -5.18 1.93
CA TYR A 652 -12.28 -4.59 0.81
C TYR A 652 -12.89 -5.63 -0.16
N ASN A 653 -12.57 -6.92 0.02
CA ASN A 653 -12.82 -7.95 -1.00
C ASN A 653 -13.84 -9.02 -0.58
N HIS A 654 -14.55 -8.84 0.54
CA HIS A 654 -15.44 -9.88 1.03
C HIS A 654 -16.77 -9.33 1.58
N SER A 655 -17.30 -8.25 0.99
CA SER A 655 -18.64 -7.74 1.32
C SER A 655 -19.71 -8.55 0.60
N ALA A 656 -20.73 -8.99 1.31
CA ALA A 656 -21.88 -9.66 0.72
C ALA A 656 -22.86 -8.64 0.14
N VAL A 657 -23.28 -8.84 -1.12
CA VAL A 657 -24.09 -7.90 -1.88
C VAL A 657 -25.21 -8.59 -2.66
N LYS A 658 -26.22 -7.81 -3.02
CA LYS A 658 -27.25 -8.18 -4.00
C LYS A 658 -27.24 -7.18 -5.17
N ILE A 659 -27.72 -7.62 -6.31
CA ILE A 659 -27.92 -6.78 -7.51
C ILE A 659 -29.37 -6.82 -7.92
N GLU A 660 -29.88 -5.70 -8.40
CA GLU A 660 -31.26 -5.53 -8.88
C GLU A 660 -31.25 -4.64 -10.11
N LYS A 661 -32.03 -4.98 -11.15
CA LYS A 661 -32.19 -4.10 -12.30
C LYS A 661 -32.94 -2.85 -11.89
N LEU A 662 -32.47 -1.68 -12.32
CA LEU A 662 -33.23 -0.44 -12.24
C LEU A 662 -34.23 -0.41 -13.38
N SER A 663 -35.49 -0.10 -13.07
CA SER A 663 -36.61 -0.02 -14.02
C SER A 663 -36.48 1.19 -14.93
#